data_1fbd6123c163fa707b8e695ce3d00a6e
#
_entry.id   1fbd6123c163fa707b8e695ce3d00a6e
#
_cell.length_a   1.000
_cell.length_b   1.000
_cell.length_c   1.000
_cell.angle_alpha   90.00
_cell.angle_beta   90.00
_cell.angle_gamma   90.00
#
_symmetry.space_group_name_H-M   'P 1'
#
loop_
_entity.id
_entity.type
_entity.pdbx_description
1 polymer ?
#
loop_
_entity_poly.entity_id
_entity_poly.type
_entity_poly.pdbx_seq_one_letter_code
_entity_poly.pdbx_strand_id
1 'polypeptide(L)'
;MKKENIPAYEVLKQENLTDIHSTGYLVRHKKTGARLVLIENDDENKVFSIAFRTTPKNSTGVPHILEHSVLCGSREFPLKDPFVELVKGSLNTFLNAMTYPDKTCYPVASCNDQDFQNLMHVYLDAVFYPNIYKKEEIFRQEGWNYHLEQKEGPLTYNGVVYNEMKGAFSSPDEVLEREIMNHLFPDNTYGVESGGNPENIPDLSYEEFLDFHRTYYHPSNSYIYLYGNMDMEEKLRFIDEKYLSAFEALDVDSSIKEQAAFSQVKDLQIEYPIAENEEEEDNTYLSYNMVVGNVMDSTLGVAFDVLDYALLSAPGAPLKQALLDAGIGKDIYGDYSDGVLQPYFSVIAKGARAARKEEFVSIIRNCLQDIVKNGIDKKAVLSGINYMEFRYREADFGQFPKGLMYGLDIMGSWLYDDENAFSQVKLLEIYDQLKIAVNEGYFENLIQKWLLDNTHGAILTLVPKRGLAAQREKELADRLEAYRSSLSDEQLEEMVRKTKALEAYQESEERPEDLECIPMLKRSDIRKEVNGFSNEELQVEDSLFLYQDVCTNGIGYVNIMFEIKDMAVEKVHYLGLLKSVLGYVDTKNYTYGQLFNETNARTGGIQCGVDVFDKANDPEAFRTMFTIRGKALYSQMDFLFQMMEEILNTSKLSDTRRLGEIIGEIRSRGQASLIGAGHQTAVLRSAAYGSPMAEYQDEMAGVGYYKFIEDLEKNFQEKKDEIVAGLQNAMAEIIRKDSFMVSYTGERESVEQVKTLSGALKKSLPESTCEVPETAITCRKKNEGFKTSGQVQYVARTGNFVKKGFTYTGALEILKVALSYDYLWINLRVKGGAYGCMSGFKRSGESYFVSYRDPHLRRTLEVYEGVPEYVRTFAADEREMTKYIIGTISGKDVPRTPQTQGALGRMAYFRGLTVEMLQKERDQILNATVEDIHALAPLIQAVLSDDQLCVVGSENAIEKAKDVFMETKPLVSC
;
A
#
# COMPACT_ATOMS: atom_id res chain seq x y z
N MET A 1 -20.03 22.86 19.45
CA MET A 1 -19.01 23.93 19.61
C MET A 1 -19.66 25.29 19.80
N LYS A 2 -19.24 26.11 20.79
CA LYS A 2 -19.79 27.46 21.05
C LYS A 2 -18.78 28.52 20.62
N LYS A 3 -19.23 29.47 19.78
CA LYS A 3 -18.35 30.55 19.24
C LYS A 3 -17.69 31.40 20.34
N GLU A 4 -18.33 31.53 21.48
CA GLU A 4 -17.86 32.30 22.63
C GLU A 4 -16.61 31.69 23.31
N ASN A 5 -16.42 30.37 23.16
CA ASN A 5 -15.33 29.63 23.78
C ASN A 5 -14.05 29.59 22.92
N ILE A 6 -14.14 30.08 21.67
CA ILE A 6 -13.04 30.08 20.68
C ILE A 6 -12.83 31.48 20.09
N PRO A 7 -12.53 32.50 20.92
CA PRO A 7 -12.48 33.91 20.47
C PRO A 7 -11.41 34.19 19.39
N ALA A 8 -10.36 33.40 19.33
CA ALA A 8 -9.31 33.50 18.31
C ALA A 8 -9.76 33.06 16.91
N TYR A 9 -10.91 32.40 16.82
CA TYR A 9 -11.40 31.80 15.58
C TYR A 9 -12.71 32.43 15.09
N GLU A 10 -12.94 32.30 13.81
CA GLU A 10 -14.21 32.61 13.13
C GLU A 10 -14.76 31.33 12.52
N VAL A 11 -16.01 30.98 12.85
CA VAL A 11 -16.71 29.85 12.20
C VAL A 11 -17.35 30.39 10.92
N LEU A 12 -16.80 30.02 9.80
CA LEU A 12 -17.26 30.41 8.46
C LEU A 12 -18.48 29.60 8.04
N LYS A 13 -18.47 28.30 8.28
CA LYS A 13 -19.53 27.37 7.88
C LYS A 13 -19.74 26.29 8.95
N GLN A 14 -20.99 25.88 9.15
CA GLN A 14 -21.35 24.67 9.89
C GLN A 14 -22.37 23.90 9.05
N GLU A 15 -22.14 22.62 8.87
CA GLU A 15 -22.96 21.77 8.02
C GLU A 15 -23.18 20.40 8.64
N ASN A 16 -24.39 19.84 8.51
CA ASN A 16 -24.65 18.46 8.88
C ASN A 16 -24.25 17.54 7.70
N LEU A 17 -23.24 16.73 7.91
CA LEU A 17 -22.71 15.79 6.91
C LEU A 17 -23.38 14.43 7.11
N THR A 18 -24.58 14.29 6.58
CA THR A 18 -25.44 13.11 6.78
C THR A 18 -24.81 11.83 6.24
N ASP A 19 -24.07 11.91 5.14
CA ASP A 19 -23.43 10.76 4.49
C ASP A 19 -22.42 10.07 5.38
N ILE A 20 -21.74 10.83 6.22
CA ILE A 20 -20.69 10.35 7.15
C ILE A 20 -21.09 10.49 8.63
N HIS A 21 -22.39 10.72 8.90
CA HIS A 21 -22.96 10.84 10.26
C HIS A 21 -22.22 11.83 11.17
N SER A 22 -21.84 12.99 10.66
CA SER A 22 -20.97 13.95 11.34
C SER A 22 -21.50 15.38 11.23
N THR A 23 -20.96 16.27 12.07
CA THR A 23 -21.12 17.73 11.92
C THR A 23 -19.76 18.32 11.47
N GLY A 24 -19.77 18.97 10.33
CA GLY A 24 -18.61 19.66 9.79
C GLY A 24 -18.59 21.13 10.15
N TYR A 25 -17.43 21.67 10.46
CA TYR A 25 -17.19 23.09 10.67
C TYR A 25 -16.00 23.54 9.81
N LEU A 26 -16.17 24.62 9.06
CA LEU A 26 -15.09 25.37 8.45
C LEU A 26 -14.77 26.56 9.34
N VAL A 27 -13.54 26.66 9.78
CA VAL A 27 -13.08 27.63 10.76
C VAL A 27 -11.82 28.35 10.26
N ARG A 28 -11.71 29.64 10.54
CA ARG A 28 -10.52 30.44 10.24
C ARG A 28 -9.93 31.07 11.49
N HIS A 29 -8.63 30.96 11.68
CA HIS A 29 -7.93 31.67 12.74
C HIS A 29 -7.79 33.17 12.38
N LYS A 30 -8.32 34.05 13.22
CA LYS A 30 -8.45 35.48 12.88
C LYS A 30 -7.13 36.21 12.66
N LYS A 31 -6.10 35.85 13.44
CA LYS A 31 -4.80 36.52 13.40
C LYS A 31 -3.96 36.11 12.21
N THR A 32 -3.89 34.82 11.92
CA THR A 32 -2.98 34.28 10.89
C THR A 32 -3.69 33.94 9.59
N GLY A 33 -5.02 33.81 9.59
CA GLY A 33 -5.77 33.31 8.45
C GLY A 33 -5.68 31.78 8.25
N ALA A 34 -5.07 31.04 9.20
CA ALA A 34 -5.01 29.57 9.13
C ALA A 34 -6.42 28.97 8.95
N ARG A 35 -6.54 27.96 8.08
CA ARG A 35 -7.79 27.29 7.74
C ARG A 35 -7.91 26.03 8.55
N LEU A 36 -9.11 25.77 9.11
CA LEU A 36 -9.35 24.56 9.86
C LEU A 36 -10.68 23.92 9.42
N VAL A 37 -10.68 22.62 9.24
CA VAL A 37 -11.88 21.80 9.10
C VAL A 37 -11.98 20.86 10.30
N LEU A 38 -13.14 20.87 10.95
CA LEU A 38 -13.45 20.03 12.11
C LEU A 38 -14.62 19.12 11.74
N ILE A 39 -14.47 17.83 11.96
CA ILE A 39 -15.51 16.82 11.75
C ILE A 39 -15.83 16.17 13.09
N GLU A 40 -16.93 16.63 13.71
CA GLU A 40 -17.38 16.16 15.03
C GLU A 40 -18.33 14.98 14.87
N ASN A 41 -18.00 13.86 15.51
CA ASN A 41 -18.78 12.62 15.53
C ASN A 41 -18.42 11.77 16.76
N ASP A 42 -18.90 10.53 16.84
CA ASP A 42 -18.69 9.59 17.96
C ASP A 42 -17.54 8.59 17.74
N ASP A 43 -16.74 8.75 16.69
CA ASP A 43 -15.60 7.87 16.43
C ASP A 43 -14.47 8.14 17.42
N GLU A 44 -14.10 7.10 18.19
CA GLU A 44 -13.02 7.17 19.18
C GLU A 44 -11.63 7.25 18.53
N ASN A 45 -11.50 6.87 17.24
CA ASN A 45 -10.23 6.96 16.52
C ASN A 45 -10.03 8.37 15.96
N LYS A 46 -9.53 9.25 16.80
CA LYS A 46 -9.33 10.65 16.52
C LYS A 46 -8.21 10.86 15.50
N VAL A 47 -8.41 11.79 14.59
CA VAL A 47 -7.42 12.16 13.58
C VAL A 47 -7.11 13.64 13.65
N PHE A 48 -5.83 13.97 13.65
CA PHE A 48 -5.30 15.29 13.39
C PHE A 48 -4.46 15.24 12.12
N SER A 49 -4.56 16.25 11.28
CA SER A 49 -3.62 16.47 10.19
C SER A 49 -3.34 17.96 10.04
N ILE A 50 -2.10 18.31 9.80
CA ILE A 50 -1.73 19.62 9.29
C ILE A 50 -1.11 19.45 7.92
N ALA A 51 -1.60 20.19 6.94
CA ALA A 51 -1.09 20.19 5.58
C ALA A 51 -0.70 21.61 5.14
N PHE A 52 0.23 21.67 4.22
CA PHE A 52 0.61 22.90 3.55
C PHE A 52 0.47 22.71 2.04
N ARG A 53 -0.03 23.73 1.35
CA ARG A 53 0.04 23.72 -0.11
C ARG A 53 1.47 24.04 -0.53
N THR A 54 2.15 23.02 -1.08
CA THR A 54 3.56 23.07 -1.46
C THR A 54 3.68 22.92 -2.97
N THR A 55 4.11 23.98 -3.64
CA THR A 55 4.15 24.07 -5.10
C THR A 55 5.60 24.18 -5.59
N PRO A 56 6.30 23.03 -5.81
CA PRO A 56 7.66 23.05 -6.31
C PRO A 56 7.73 23.63 -7.73
N LYS A 57 8.90 24.20 -8.06
CA LYS A 57 9.17 24.80 -9.38
C LYS A 57 10.15 23.98 -10.22
N ASN A 58 10.73 22.96 -9.65
CA ASN A 58 11.68 22.06 -10.28
C ASN A 58 11.59 20.66 -9.65
N SER A 59 12.28 19.70 -10.23
CA SER A 59 12.25 18.28 -9.83
C SER A 59 13.31 17.92 -8.78
N THR A 60 13.75 18.87 -7.94
CA THR A 60 14.73 18.61 -6.88
C THR A 60 14.17 17.87 -5.66
N GLY A 61 12.84 17.68 -5.60
CA GLY A 61 12.20 16.99 -4.49
C GLY A 61 12.21 17.75 -3.17
N VAL A 62 12.35 19.07 -3.22
CA VAL A 62 12.40 19.88 -1.99
C VAL A 62 11.21 19.68 -1.06
N PRO A 63 9.94 19.48 -1.52
CA PRO A 63 8.83 19.20 -0.63
C PRO A 63 9.00 17.86 0.11
N HIS A 64 9.47 16.82 -0.57
CA HIS A 64 9.69 15.49 -0.02
C HIS A 64 10.85 15.47 0.97
N ILE A 65 11.97 16.13 0.63
CA ILE A 65 13.10 16.25 1.55
C ILE A 65 12.70 17.04 2.81
N LEU A 66 11.86 18.08 2.69
CA LEU A 66 11.31 18.78 3.85
C LEU A 66 10.35 17.92 4.67
N GLU A 67 9.51 17.13 4.01
CA GLU A 67 8.62 16.19 4.69
C GLU A 67 9.39 15.34 5.69
N HIS A 68 10.48 14.69 5.26
CA HIS A 68 11.35 13.92 6.13
C HIS A 68 12.05 14.79 7.18
N SER A 69 12.64 15.89 6.74
CA SER A 69 13.56 16.71 7.55
C SER A 69 12.90 17.44 8.71
N VAL A 70 11.64 17.91 8.57
CA VAL A 70 10.96 18.61 9.68
C VAL A 70 10.66 17.69 10.86
N LEU A 71 10.56 16.39 10.62
CA LEU A 71 10.36 15.38 11.66
C LEU A 71 11.68 14.99 12.38
N CYS A 72 12.83 15.50 11.92
CA CYS A 72 14.15 15.25 12.51
C CYS A 72 14.50 16.27 13.61
N GLY A 73 13.55 16.51 14.52
CA GLY A 73 13.73 17.38 15.67
C GLY A 73 13.22 18.81 15.50
N SER A 74 12.78 19.36 16.61
CA SER A 74 12.15 20.68 16.65
C SER A 74 12.54 21.47 17.89
N ARG A 75 11.94 22.64 18.07
CA ARG A 75 12.24 23.55 19.18
C ARG A 75 12.03 22.94 20.55
N GLU A 76 10.90 22.28 20.77
CA GLU A 76 10.54 21.65 22.04
C GLU A 76 10.97 20.18 22.11
N PHE A 77 11.24 19.58 20.97
CA PHE A 77 11.63 18.17 20.84
C PHE A 77 12.96 18.07 20.06
N PRO A 78 14.09 18.42 20.69
CA PRO A 78 15.37 18.63 20.00
C PRO A 78 16.13 17.34 19.65
N LEU A 79 15.51 16.18 19.66
CA LEU A 79 16.02 14.88 19.27
C LEU A 79 16.40 14.84 17.79
N LYS A 80 17.20 13.84 17.39
CA LYS A 80 17.46 13.59 15.96
C LYS A 80 16.25 13.00 15.25
N ASP A 81 15.46 12.15 15.95
CA ASP A 81 14.32 11.48 15.38
C ASP A 81 13.15 11.36 16.40
N PRO A 82 12.42 12.45 16.67
CA PRO A 82 11.22 12.42 17.50
C PRO A 82 10.13 11.47 16.94
N PHE A 83 10.08 11.30 15.62
CA PHE A 83 9.13 10.40 14.96
C PHE A 83 9.32 8.95 15.43
N VAL A 84 10.56 8.45 15.41
CA VAL A 84 10.88 7.09 15.90
C VAL A 84 10.55 6.95 17.38
N GLU A 85 10.83 7.96 18.19
CA GLU A 85 10.48 7.94 19.62
C GLU A 85 8.95 7.87 19.84
N LEU A 86 8.17 8.55 19.02
CA LEU A 86 6.71 8.44 19.05
C LEU A 86 6.22 7.06 18.62
N VAL A 87 6.74 6.50 17.53
CA VAL A 87 6.35 5.15 17.09
C VAL A 87 6.63 4.11 18.18
N LYS A 88 7.75 4.23 18.89
CA LYS A 88 8.08 3.34 20.01
C LYS A 88 7.22 3.52 21.24
N GLY A 89 6.73 4.73 21.50
CA GLY A 89 6.18 5.13 22.80
C GLY A 89 4.75 5.68 22.79
N SER A 90 4.00 5.56 21.70
CA SER A 90 2.60 6.02 21.62
C SER A 90 1.60 4.91 21.31
N LEU A 91 0.32 5.15 21.59
CA LEU A 91 -0.81 4.29 21.19
C LEU A 91 -1.41 4.75 19.86
N ASN A 92 -0.57 5.23 18.96
CA ASN A 92 -1.01 5.69 17.66
C ASN A 92 -1.71 4.56 16.88
N THR A 93 -2.75 4.91 16.16
CA THR A 93 -3.41 4.06 15.18
C THR A 93 -2.97 4.41 13.76
N PHE A 94 -2.36 5.58 13.61
CA PHE A 94 -1.70 6.04 12.39
C PHE A 94 -0.68 7.13 12.71
N LEU A 95 0.48 7.04 12.10
CA LEU A 95 1.55 8.01 12.23
C LEU A 95 2.36 8.02 10.93
N ASN A 96 2.31 9.10 10.18
CA ASN A 96 3.04 9.24 8.91
C ASN A 96 3.19 10.71 8.50
N ALA A 97 3.89 10.93 7.39
CA ALA A 97 3.85 12.14 6.60
C ALA A 97 3.73 11.75 5.12
N MET A 98 3.24 12.64 4.28
CA MET A 98 2.92 12.33 2.87
C MET A 98 3.15 13.56 2.00
N THR A 99 3.98 13.41 0.96
CA THR A 99 4.16 14.43 -0.08
C THR A 99 3.36 14.07 -1.33
N TYR A 100 2.51 15.01 -1.74
CA TYR A 100 1.73 14.97 -2.98
C TYR A 100 2.29 15.99 -3.98
N PRO A 101 1.81 16.00 -5.22
CA PRO A 101 2.29 16.97 -6.21
C PRO A 101 2.11 18.44 -5.82
N ASP A 102 1.16 18.75 -4.95
CA ASP A 102 0.75 20.13 -4.61
C ASP A 102 0.57 20.39 -3.12
N LYS A 103 0.74 19.38 -2.28
CA LYS A 103 0.60 19.49 -0.82
C LYS A 103 1.52 18.54 -0.09
N THR A 104 1.85 18.89 1.14
CA THR A 104 2.54 17.99 2.08
C THR A 104 1.70 17.89 3.35
N CYS A 105 1.35 16.68 3.76
CA CYS A 105 0.42 16.40 4.85
C CYS A 105 1.12 15.66 5.99
N TYR A 106 0.76 16.00 7.22
CA TYR A 106 1.31 15.41 8.45
C TYR A 106 0.18 14.87 9.32
N PRO A 107 -0.37 13.68 9.00
CA PRO A 107 -1.48 13.08 9.74
C PRO A 107 -1.03 12.19 10.88
N VAL A 108 -1.79 12.24 11.99
CA VAL A 108 -1.68 11.34 13.12
C VAL A 108 -3.05 10.90 13.59
N ALA A 109 -3.15 9.70 14.17
CA ALA A 109 -4.40 9.21 14.75
C ALA A 109 -4.14 8.41 16.04
N SER A 110 -5.06 8.54 16.99
CA SER A 110 -5.06 7.75 18.23
C SER A 110 -6.46 7.66 18.84
N CYS A 111 -6.76 6.52 19.45
CA CYS A 111 -7.98 6.36 20.27
C CYS A 111 -7.82 6.93 21.68
N ASN A 112 -6.61 7.16 22.15
CA ASN A 112 -6.33 7.71 23.48
C ASN A 112 -6.20 9.23 23.40
N ASP A 113 -6.94 9.97 24.23
CA ASP A 113 -6.97 11.44 24.22
C ASP A 113 -5.63 12.09 24.56
N GLN A 114 -4.94 11.56 25.56
CA GLN A 114 -3.64 12.09 25.97
C GLN A 114 -2.58 11.85 24.90
N ASP A 115 -2.60 10.65 24.34
CA ASP A 115 -1.70 10.30 23.23
C ASP A 115 -1.97 11.14 21.99
N PHE A 116 -3.23 11.31 21.63
CA PHE A 116 -3.64 12.19 20.53
C PHE A 116 -3.14 13.63 20.72
N GLN A 117 -3.27 14.15 21.95
CA GLN A 117 -2.76 15.49 22.31
C GLN A 117 -1.23 15.56 22.18
N ASN A 118 -0.53 14.51 22.62
CA ASN A 118 0.92 14.42 22.53
C ASN A 118 1.39 14.40 21.06
N LEU A 119 0.77 13.56 20.23
CA LEU A 119 1.06 13.44 18.80
C LEU A 119 0.83 14.78 18.07
N MET A 120 -0.32 15.41 18.30
CA MET A 120 -0.64 16.72 17.72
C MET A 120 0.39 17.78 18.12
N HIS A 121 0.82 17.78 19.39
CA HIS A 121 1.83 18.72 19.90
C HIS A 121 3.18 18.55 19.17
N VAL A 122 3.69 17.33 19.10
CA VAL A 122 4.98 17.04 18.45
C VAL A 122 4.94 17.43 16.97
N TYR A 123 3.85 17.11 16.27
CA TYR A 123 3.73 17.41 14.84
C TYR A 123 3.60 18.90 14.55
N LEU A 124 2.87 19.64 15.36
CA LEU A 124 2.78 21.10 15.24
C LEU A 124 4.14 21.78 15.49
N ASP A 125 4.89 21.33 16.51
CA ASP A 125 6.23 21.89 16.77
C ASP A 125 7.22 21.54 15.67
N ALA A 126 7.15 20.31 15.15
CA ALA A 126 7.98 19.85 14.04
C ALA A 126 7.80 20.71 12.78
N VAL A 127 6.56 20.95 12.34
CA VAL A 127 6.33 21.67 11.09
C VAL A 127 6.57 23.18 11.21
N PHE A 128 6.33 23.81 12.39
CA PHE A 128 6.50 25.24 12.55
C PHE A 128 7.89 25.67 13.06
N TYR A 129 8.57 24.79 13.81
CA TYR A 129 9.85 25.12 14.45
C TYR A 129 10.90 24.02 14.32
N PRO A 130 11.12 23.49 13.09
CA PRO A 130 12.08 22.39 12.88
C PRO A 130 13.52 22.81 13.13
N ASN A 131 14.36 21.88 13.52
CA ASN A 131 15.78 22.11 13.74
C ASN A 131 16.62 22.21 12.47
N ILE A 132 16.02 22.16 11.31
CA ILE A 132 16.68 22.28 10.00
C ILE A 132 17.50 23.59 9.84
N TYR A 133 17.13 24.64 10.57
CA TYR A 133 17.85 25.90 10.56
C TYR A 133 19.13 25.91 11.41
N LYS A 134 19.30 24.91 12.28
CA LYS A 134 20.42 24.80 13.22
C LYS A 134 21.39 23.70 12.85
N LYS A 135 20.91 22.68 12.09
CA LYS A 135 21.64 21.45 11.80
C LYS A 135 21.54 21.12 10.31
N GLU A 136 22.56 21.48 9.53
CA GLU A 136 22.65 21.12 8.11
C GLU A 136 22.70 19.58 7.91
N GLU A 137 23.18 18.86 8.92
CA GLU A 137 23.27 17.39 8.93
C GLU A 137 21.92 16.72 8.63
N ILE A 138 20.81 17.34 9.04
CA ILE A 138 19.46 16.84 8.76
C ILE A 138 19.19 16.83 7.25
N PHE A 139 19.46 17.93 6.57
CA PHE A 139 19.31 18.02 5.11
C PHE A 139 20.23 17.03 4.39
N ARG A 140 21.47 16.88 4.85
CA ARG A 140 22.44 15.98 4.25
C ARG A 140 22.09 14.51 4.47
N GLN A 141 21.48 14.16 5.59
CA GLN A 141 21.03 12.81 5.89
C GLN A 141 19.75 12.47 5.10
N GLU A 142 18.73 13.30 5.20
CA GLU A 142 17.42 12.99 4.62
C GLU A 142 17.36 13.30 3.12
N GLY A 143 17.98 14.38 2.67
CA GLY A 143 17.98 14.78 1.26
C GLY A 143 19.05 14.08 0.45
N TRP A 144 20.22 14.71 0.38
CA TRP A 144 21.36 14.19 -0.35
C TRP A 144 22.68 14.78 0.15
N ASN A 145 23.78 14.03 -0.10
CA ASN A 145 25.12 14.52 0.17
C ASN A 145 26.14 13.88 -0.77
N TYR A 146 27.30 14.54 -0.95
CA TYR A 146 28.49 13.88 -1.46
C TYR A 146 29.06 12.94 -0.40
N HIS A 147 29.21 11.69 -0.71
CA HIS A 147 29.79 10.68 0.17
C HIS A 147 31.16 10.23 -0.33
N LEU A 148 32.18 10.49 0.48
CA LEU A 148 33.57 10.17 0.20
C LEU A 148 34.23 9.67 1.49
N GLU A 149 34.40 8.37 1.64
CA GLU A 149 34.99 7.75 2.83
C GLU A 149 36.50 8.00 2.96
N GLN A 150 37.18 7.97 1.82
CA GLN A 150 38.64 8.14 1.73
C GLN A 150 38.95 8.97 0.47
N LYS A 151 40.05 9.73 0.49
CA LYS A 151 40.46 10.60 -0.59
C LYS A 151 40.59 9.89 -1.95
N GLU A 152 41.09 8.66 -1.94
CA GLU A 152 41.27 7.81 -3.11
C GLU A 152 40.04 6.98 -3.49
N GLY A 153 39.01 6.99 -2.64
CA GLY A 153 37.78 6.26 -2.83
C GLY A 153 36.87 6.84 -3.94
N PRO A 154 35.84 6.10 -4.34
CA PRO A 154 34.84 6.61 -5.27
C PRO A 154 33.99 7.69 -4.59
N LEU A 155 33.72 8.77 -5.32
CA LEU A 155 32.74 9.77 -4.90
C LEU A 155 31.36 9.30 -5.32
N THR A 156 30.40 9.30 -4.39
CA THR A 156 29.01 8.90 -4.63
C THR A 156 28.04 9.94 -4.08
N TYR A 157 26.78 9.86 -4.52
CA TYR A 157 25.67 10.52 -3.82
C TYR A 157 25.06 9.55 -2.80
N ASN A 158 24.66 10.09 -1.65
CA ASN A 158 23.93 9.37 -0.63
C ASN A 158 22.86 10.28 -0.01
N GLY A 159 21.84 9.70 0.63
CA GLY A 159 20.73 10.39 1.28
C GLY A 159 19.48 9.53 1.24
N VAL A 160 18.61 9.65 2.25
CA VAL A 160 17.43 8.81 2.38
C VAL A 160 16.48 9.01 1.19
N VAL A 161 16.04 10.25 0.93
CA VAL A 161 15.13 10.56 -0.19
C VAL A 161 15.78 10.28 -1.53
N TYR A 162 17.08 10.60 -1.70
CA TYR A 162 17.80 10.29 -2.92
C TYR A 162 17.76 8.79 -3.26
N ASN A 163 18.03 7.93 -2.27
CA ASN A 163 18.02 6.47 -2.47
C ASN A 163 16.59 5.92 -2.66
N GLU A 164 15.63 6.48 -1.95
CA GLU A 164 14.22 6.12 -2.11
C GLU A 164 13.75 6.38 -3.55
N MET A 165 14.03 7.58 -4.06
CA MET A 165 13.60 7.96 -5.41
C MET A 165 14.32 7.17 -6.49
N LYS A 166 15.57 6.76 -6.28
CA LYS A 166 16.22 5.77 -7.17
C LYS A 166 15.42 4.45 -7.24
N GLY A 167 14.87 4.02 -6.10
CA GLY A 167 14.00 2.86 -6.05
C GLY A 167 12.69 3.08 -6.79
N ALA A 168 12.04 4.22 -6.59
CA ALA A 168 10.80 4.58 -7.24
C ALA A 168 10.97 4.65 -8.78
N PHE A 169 12.00 5.31 -9.27
CA PHE A 169 12.31 5.40 -10.70
C PHE A 169 12.78 4.07 -11.34
N SER A 170 12.91 3.02 -10.56
CA SER A 170 13.14 1.66 -11.08
C SER A 170 11.85 0.93 -11.48
N SER A 171 10.67 1.47 -11.14
CA SER A 171 9.36 0.91 -11.50
C SER A 171 8.86 1.56 -12.80
N PRO A 172 8.64 0.79 -13.89
CA PRO A 172 8.08 1.35 -15.12
C PRO A 172 6.69 1.96 -14.93
N ASP A 173 5.87 1.40 -14.03
CA ASP A 173 4.54 1.92 -13.72
C ASP A 173 4.61 3.29 -13.06
N GLU A 174 5.48 3.46 -12.07
CA GLU A 174 5.69 4.73 -11.40
C GLU A 174 6.30 5.78 -12.35
N VAL A 175 7.17 5.37 -13.26
CA VAL A 175 7.71 6.27 -14.31
C VAL A 175 6.58 6.73 -15.24
N LEU A 176 5.73 5.79 -15.71
CA LEU A 176 4.62 6.13 -16.59
C LEU A 176 3.66 7.14 -15.95
N GLU A 177 3.26 6.92 -14.71
CA GLU A 177 2.34 7.80 -13.97
C GLU A 177 2.89 9.23 -13.85
N ARG A 178 4.16 9.37 -13.46
CA ARG A 178 4.84 10.67 -13.37
C ARG A 178 4.92 11.38 -14.71
N GLU A 179 5.34 10.67 -15.75
CA GLU A 179 5.46 11.23 -17.09
C GLU A 179 4.13 11.65 -17.68
N ILE A 180 3.03 10.92 -17.39
CA ILE A 180 1.68 11.32 -17.77
C ILE A 180 1.35 12.69 -17.15
N MET A 181 1.50 12.82 -15.84
CA MET A 181 1.17 14.04 -15.13
C MET A 181 2.06 15.22 -15.58
N ASN A 182 3.37 15.03 -15.65
CA ASN A 182 4.31 16.08 -16.01
C ASN A 182 4.07 16.63 -17.44
N HIS A 183 3.64 15.76 -18.35
CA HIS A 183 3.38 16.16 -19.73
C HIS A 183 1.98 16.72 -19.97
N LEU A 184 1.00 16.36 -19.14
CA LEU A 184 -0.33 16.99 -19.18
C LEU A 184 -0.30 18.40 -18.60
N PHE A 185 0.58 18.72 -17.66
CA PHE A 185 0.61 19.97 -16.92
C PHE A 185 1.98 20.67 -16.91
N PRO A 186 2.62 20.92 -18.05
CA PRO A 186 4.01 21.41 -18.11
C PRO A 186 4.20 22.84 -17.59
N ASP A 187 3.14 23.65 -17.48
CA ASP A 187 3.25 25.09 -17.16
C ASP A 187 2.91 25.40 -15.69
N ASN A 188 2.65 24.37 -14.87
CA ASN A 188 2.36 24.56 -13.44
C ASN A 188 3.15 23.55 -12.57
N THR A 189 2.83 23.44 -11.27
CA THR A 189 3.54 22.60 -10.31
C THR A 189 3.52 21.10 -10.66
N TYR A 190 2.53 20.64 -11.41
CA TYR A 190 2.42 19.22 -11.80
C TYR A 190 3.35 18.85 -12.97
N GLY A 191 3.96 19.84 -13.63
CA GLY A 191 4.98 19.63 -14.66
C GLY A 191 6.35 19.24 -14.12
N VAL A 192 6.51 19.14 -12.80
CA VAL A 192 7.75 18.75 -12.13
C VAL A 192 7.49 17.63 -11.11
N GLU A 193 8.55 16.93 -10.71
CA GLU A 193 8.48 15.82 -9.76
C GLU A 193 8.63 16.32 -8.32
N SER A 194 7.53 16.34 -7.56
CA SER A 194 7.53 16.80 -6.16
C SER A 194 8.31 15.87 -5.22
N GLY A 195 8.30 14.57 -5.52
CA GLY A 195 9.09 13.56 -4.80
C GLY A 195 10.59 13.67 -5.05
N GLY A 196 10.97 14.27 -6.18
CA GLY A 196 12.34 14.44 -6.63
C GLY A 196 12.78 13.42 -7.68
N ASN A 197 13.34 13.93 -8.78
CA ASN A 197 14.01 13.09 -9.75
C ASN A 197 15.46 12.88 -9.30
N PRO A 198 15.97 11.65 -9.20
CA PRO A 198 17.34 11.37 -8.78
C PRO A 198 18.42 12.11 -9.57
N GLU A 199 18.15 12.49 -10.81
CA GLU A 199 19.05 13.31 -11.62
C GLU A 199 19.09 14.77 -11.17
N ASN A 200 18.02 15.28 -10.56
CA ASN A 200 17.87 16.69 -10.15
C ASN A 200 17.98 16.90 -8.64
N ILE A 201 17.74 15.88 -7.80
CA ILE A 201 17.86 15.99 -6.35
C ILE A 201 19.22 16.62 -5.94
N PRO A 202 20.38 16.24 -6.55
CA PRO A 202 21.66 16.83 -6.21
C PRO A 202 21.85 18.31 -6.62
N ASP A 203 20.91 18.89 -7.33
CA ASP A 203 20.93 20.33 -7.67
C ASP A 203 20.36 21.19 -6.53
N LEU A 204 19.67 20.60 -5.54
CA LEU A 204 19.08 21.31 -4.41
C LEU A 204 20.16 21.77 -3.44
N SER A 205 20.26 23.07 -3.25
CA SER A 205 21.10 23.65 -2.20
C SER A 205 20.39 23.71 -0.85
N TYR A 206 21.18 23.74 0.23
CA TYR A 206 20.66 23.90 1.60
C TYR A 206 19.88 25.21 1.78
N GLU A 207 20.31 26.32 1.15
CA GLU A 207 19.59 27.59 1.25
C GLU A 207 18.23 27.55 0.54
N GLU A 208 18.13 26.97 -0.66
CA GLU A 208 16.86 26.78 -1.36
C GLU A 208 15.90 25.88 -0.57
N PHE A 209 16.43 24.85 0.09
CA PHE A 209 15.67 24.00 0.98
C PHE A 209 15.09 24.79 2.17
N LEU A 210 15.90 25.64 2.83
CA LEU A 210 15.43 26.49 3.91
C LEU A 210 14.42 27.55 3.44
N ASP A 211 14.64 28.15 2.26
CA ASP A 211 13.73 29.13 1.69
C ASP A 211 12.37 28.55 1.34
N PHE A 212 12.33 27.29 0.89
CA PHE A 212 11.06 26.60 0.64
C PHE A 212 10.25 26.42 1.93
N HIS A 213 10.91 26.05 3.03
CA HIS A 213 10.24 25.97 4.34
C HIS A 213 9.75 27.36 4.78
N ARG A 214 10.57 28.40 4.72
CA ARG A 214 10.18 29.77 5.08
C ARG A 214 8.97 30.26 4.30
N THR A 215 8.88 29.86 3.03
CA THR A 215 7.81 30.29 2.13
C THR A 215 6.50 29.58 2.40
N TYR A 216 6.51 28.27 2.53
CA TYR A 216 5.29 27.46 2.48
C TYR A 216 4.81 26.95 3.85
N TYR A 217 5.72 26.79 4.84
CA TYR A 217 5.38 26.24 6.16
C TYR A 217 4.98 27.34 7.15
N HIS A 218 3.93 28.05 6.78
CA HIS A 218 3.40 29.15 7.58
C HIS A 218 1.92 28.94 7.87
N PRO A 219 1.39 29.33 9.08
CA PRO A 219 -0.02 29.17 9.40
C PRO A 219 -0.99 29.70 8.33
N SER A 220 -0.67 30.83 7.68
CA SER A 220 -1.51 31.39 6.61
C SER A 220 -1.66 30.50 5.38
N ASN A 221 -0.75 29.55 5.19
CA ASN A 221 -0.76 28.56 4.11
C ASN A 221 -1.17 27.17 4.59
N SER A 222 -1.55 27.02 5.87
CA SER A 222 -1.87 25.73 6.47
C SER A 222 -3.34 25.36 6.33
N TYR A 223 -3.58 24.04 6.29
CA TYR A 223 -4.87 23.37 6.33
C TYR A 223 -4.85 22.39 7.49
N ILE A 224 -5.57 22.72 8.56
CA ILE A 224 -5.62 21.91 9.79
C ILE A 224 -6.93 21.13 9.83
N TYR A 225 -6.84 19.85 10.07
CA TYR A 225 -7.97 18.94 10.10
C TYR A 225 -8.05 18.22 11.44
N LEU A 226 -9.24 18.20 12.06
CA LEU A 226 -9.56 17.46 13.26
C LEU A 226 -10.82 16.62 13.04
N TYR A 227 -10.78 15.35 13.41
CA TYR A 227 -11.87 14.41 13.25
C TYR A 227 -12.04 13.53 14.49
N GLY A 228 -13.29 13.28 14.87
CA GLY A 228 -13.66 12.25 15.85
C GLY A 228 -14.28 12.80 17.12
N ASN A 229 -14.37 11.91 18.12
CA ASN A 229 -14.93 12.21 19.43
C ASN A 229 -13.89 12.89 20.32
N MET A 230 -13.88 14.21 20.36
CA MET A 230 -12.98 15.00 21.20
C MET A 230 -13.58 16.34 21.60
N ASP A 231 -13.01 17.01 22.60
CA ASP A 231 -13.32 18.40 22.89
C ASP A 231 -12.61 19.33 21.86
N MET A 232 -13.34 19.66 20.79
CA MET A 232 -12.83 20.51 19.72
C MET A 232 -12.42 21.91 20.22
N GLU A 233 -13.12 22.45 21.24
CA GLU A 233 -12.82 23.77 21.79
C GLU A 233 -11.49 23.77 22.55
N GLU A 234 -11.19 22.68 23.27
CA GLU A 234 -9.91 22.46 23.95
C GLU A 234 -8.76 22.40 22.92
N LYS A 235 -8.94 21.59 21.87
CA LYS A 235 -7.91 21.42 20.82
C LYS A 235 -7.64 22.74 20.08
N LEU A 236 -8.69 23.48 19.72
CA LEU A 236 -8.53 24.78 19.08
C LEU A 236 -7.80 25.79 19.97
N ARG A 237 -8.11 25.81 21.27
CA ARG A 237 -7.41 26.68 22.23
C ARG A 237 -5.93 26.33 22.33
N PHE A 238 -5.61 25.04 22.41
CA PHE A 238 -4.24 24.57 22.42
C PHE A 238 -3.47 24.99 21.15
N ILE A 239 -4.07 24.78 19.97
CA ILE A 239 -3.47 25.17 18.69
C ILE A 239 -3.21 26.67 18.62
N ASP A 240 -4.17 27.50 19.07
CA ASP A 240 -3.99 28.96 19.13
C ASP A 240 -2.88 29.37 20.11
N GLU A 241 -3.05 29.03 21.38
CA GLU A 241 -2.19 29.51 22.46
C GLU A 241 -0.73 29.05 22.32
N LYS A 242 -0.54 27.84 21.85
CA LYS A 242 0.79 27.23 21.75
C LYS A 242 1.51 27.56 20.44
N TYR A 243 0.77 27.76 19.37
CA TYR A 243 1.34 27.89 18.03
C TYR A 243 0.85 29.11 17.26
N LEU A 244 -0.43 29.18 16.86
CA LEU A 244 -0.89 30.14 15.87
C LEU A 244 -0.78 31.61 16.36
N SER A 245 -1.00 31.86 17.63
CA SER A 245 -0.92 33.22 18.22
C SER A 245 0.48 33.85 18.12
N ALA A 246 1.52 33.03 17.95
CA ALA A 246 2.90 33.49 17.77
C ALA A 246 3.21 34.08 16.38
N PHE A 247 2.32 33.84 15.40
CA PHE A 247 2.51 34.29 14.02
C PHE A 247 1.61 35.47 13.69
N GLU A 248 2.04 36.28 12.73
CA GLU A 248 1.21 37.27 12.05
C GLU A 248 0.73 36.71 10.71
N ALA A 249 -0.29 37.33 10.09
CA ALA A 249 -0.73 36.94 8.77
C ALA A 249 0.38 37.20 7.72
N LEU A 250 0.58 36.23 6.83
CA LEU A 250 1.51 36.32 5.72
C LEU A 250 0.77 36.07 4.41
N ASP A 251 1.02 36.84 3.40
CA ASP A 251 0.53 36.61 2.05
C ASP A 251 1.45 35.58 1.36
N VAL A 252 0.99 34.35 1.22
CA VAL A 252 1.74 33.25 0.62
C VAL A 252 1.15 32.92 -0.75
N ASP A 253 1.88 33.18 -1.81
CA ASP A 253 1.50 32.75 -3.16
C ASP A 253 1.84 31.26 -3.34
N SER A 254 0.88 30.42 -3.01
CA SER A 254 0.90 28.98 -3.26
C SER A 254 -0.22 28.56 -4.23
N SER A 255 -0.85 29.53 -4.89
CA SER A 255 -1.98 29.26 -5.81
C SER A 255 -1.54 28.38 -7.00
N ILE A 256 -2.41 27.44 -7.36
CA ILE A 256 -2.20 26.56 -8.50
C ILE A 256 -3.07 27.06 -9.63
N LYS A 257 -2.46 27.34 -10.78
CA LYS A 257 -3.18 27.77 -11.97
C LYS A 257 -3.53 26.56 -12.82
N GLU A 258 -4.73 26.60 -13.40
CA GLU A 258 -5.09 25.59 -14.39
C GLU A 258 -4.14 25.64 -15.59
N GLN A 259 -3.75 24.47 -16.07
CA GLN A 259 -3.06 24.32 -17.33
C GLN A 259 -4.03 24.65 -18.47
N ALA A 260 -3.63 25.53 -19.35
CA ALA A 260 -4.40 25.81 -20.56
C ALA A 260 -4.44 24.59 -21.48
N ALA A 261 -5.59 24.33 -22.08
CA ALA A 261 -5.74 23.23 -23.03
C ALA A 261 -4.75 23.39 -24.22
N PHE A 262 -4.21 22.29 -24.68
CA PHE A 262 -3.31 22.27 -25.79
C PHE A 262 -4.06 22.52 -27.12
N SER A 263 -3.34 23.02 -28.11
CA SER A 263 -3.90 23.19 -29.47
C SER A 263 -4.15 21.86 -30.18
N GLN A 264 -3.46 20.80 -29.76
CA GLN A 264 -3.60 19.41 -30.21
C GLN A 264 -3.09 18.45 -29.14
N VAL A 265 -3.55 17.21 -29.14
CA VAL A 265 -3.05 16.14 -28.28
C VAL A 265 -1.56 15.96 -28.54
N LYS A 266 -0.76 15.93 -27.46
CA LYS A 266 0.69 15.67 -27.55
C LYS A 266 0.97 14.20 -27.86
N ASP A 267 2.05 13.94 -28.55
CA ASP A 267 2.57 12.60 -28.83
C ASP A 267 4.02 12.51 -28.38
N LEU A 268 4.30 11.60 -27.44
CA LEU A 268 5.57 11.53 -26.73
C LEU A 268 6.08 10.10 -26.66
N GLN A 269 7.40 9.95 -26.73
CA GLN A 269 8.06 8.66 -26.52
C GLN A 269 9.21 8.81 -25.52
N ILE A 270 9.24 7.90 -24.53
CA ILE A 270 10.22 7.89 -23.45
C ILE A 270 10.81 6.50 -23.31
N GLU A 271 12.10 6.40 -23.02
CA GLU A 271 12.79 5.13 -22.80
C GLU A 271 12.83 4.79 -21.31
N TYR A 272 12.60 3.52 -20.97
CA TYR A 272 12.77 3.00 -19.62
C TYR A 272 13.67 1.76 -19.58
N PRO A 273 14.40 1.51 -18.47
CA PRO A 273 15.32 0.39 -18.39
C PRO A 273 14.61 -0.94 -18.18
N ILE A 274 15.08 -1.96 -18.89
CA ILE A 274 14.76 -3.37 -18.63
C ILE A 274 16.06 -4.15 -18.42
N ALA A 275 15.96 -5.35 -17.81
CA ALA A 275 17.11 -6.21 -17.59
C ALA A 275 17.66 -6.75 -18.92
N GLU A 276 18.96 -7.12 -18.93
CA GLU A 276 19.65 -7.58 -20.15
C GLU A 276 19.00 -8.82 -20.79
N ASN A 277 18.33 -9.64 -19.99
CA ASN A 277 17.66 -10.84 -20.44
C ASN A 277 16.18 -10.63 -20.80
N GLU A 278 15.60 -9.44 -20.61
CA GLU A 278 14.21 -9.16 -20.97
C GLU A 278 14.08 -8.80 -22.46
N GLU A 279 12.97 -9.17 -23.07
CA GLU A 279 12.69 -8.82 -24.48
C GLU A 279 12.14 -7.40 -24.58
N GLU A 280 12.58 -6.65 -25.61
CA GLU A 280 12.10 -5.30 -25.87
C GLU A 280 10.75 -5.31 -26.60
N GLU A 281 10.45 -6.33 -27.41
CA GLU A 281 9.36 -6.28 -28.37
C GLU A 281 7.98 -6.16 -27.74
N ASP A 282 7.65 -6.95 -26.73
CA ASP A 282 6.32 -7.00 -26.10
C ASP A 282 6.30 -6.40 -24.69
N ASN A 283 7.12 -5.36 -24.44
CA ASN A 283 7.24 -4.69 -23.14
C ASN A 283 7.01 -3.17 -23.21
N THR A 284 6.46 -2.67 -24.31
CA THR A 284 6.07 -1.26 -24.44
C THR A 284 4.78 -0.98 -23.64
N TYR A 285 4.73 0.19 -23.02
CA TYR A 285 3.49 0.75 -22.47
C TYR A 285 2.96 1.80 -23.44
N LEU A 286 1.68 1.71 -23.77
CA LEU A 286 0.97 2.73 -24.53
C LEU A 286 -0.09 3.35 -23.62
N SER A 287 -0.16 4.67 -23.57
CA SER A 287 -1.21 5.34 -22.83
C SER A 287 -1.87 6.47 -23.62
N TYR A 288 -3.17 6.59 -23.46
CA TYR A 288 -4.02 7.64 -24.00
C TYR A 288 -4.62 8.42 -22.83
N ASN A 289 -4.19 9.66 -22.64
CA ASN A 289 -4.44 10.43 -21.44
C ASN A 289 -5.14 11.74 -21.79
N MET A 290 -6.27 12.02 -21.12
CA MET A 290 -7.10 13.20 -21.38
C MET A 290 -7.42 13.92 -20.08
N VAL A 291 -7.20 15.22 -20.01
CA VAL A 291 -7.60 16.05 -18.88
C VAL A 291 -9.12 16.25 -18.88
N VAL A 292 -9.76 16.07 -17.73
CA VAL A 292 -11.22 16.01 -17.61
C VAL A 292 -11.73 17.01 -16.57
N GLY A 293 -11.97 18.21 -16.98
CA GLY A 293 -12.61 19.23 -16.14
C GLY A 293 -11.76 19.73 -14.98
N ASN A 294 -12.38 19.87 -13.82
CA ASN A 294 -11.78 20.38 -12.60
C ASN A 294 -12.33 19.59 -11.40
N VAL A 295 -11.48 19.30 -10.42
CA VAL A 295 -11.82 18.49 -9.24
C VAL A 295 -12.95 19.09 -8.38
N MET A 296 -13.24 20.37 -8.55
CA MET A 296 -14.36 21.06 -7.88
C MET A 296 -15.73 20.58 -8.35
N ASP A 297 -15.83 19.90 -9.50
CA ASP A 297 -17.06 19.28 -10.00
C ASP A 297 -17.14 17.81 -9.54
N SER A 298 -17.60 17.59 -8.30
CA SER A 298 -17.73 16.24 -7.72
C SER A 298 -18.66 15.34 -8.54
N THR A 299 -19.67 15.90 -9.25
CA THR A 299 -20.57 15.11 -10.11
C THR A 299 -19.80 14.57 -11.31
N LEU A 300 -18.95 15.40 -11.91
CA LEU A 300 -18.06 14.99 -12.99
C LEU A 300 -17.06 13.92 -12.51
N GLY A 301 -16.49 14.12 -11.31
CA GLY A 301 -15.55 13.17 -10.71
C GLY A 301 -16.16 11.78 -10.56
N VAL A 302 -17.26 11.66 -9.83
CA VAL A 302 -17.99 10.39 -9.67
C VAL A 302 -18.41 9.79 -11.01
N ALA A 303 -18.81 10.61 -11.97
CA ALA A 303 -19.19 10.11 -13.30
C ALA A 303 -18.00 9.50 -14.07
N PHE A 304 -16.77 10.04 -13.90
CA PHE A 304 -15.58 9.47 -14.52
C PHE A 304 -15.09 8.21 -13.82
N ASP A 305 -15.24 8.07 -12.52
CA ASP A 305 -15.06 6.80 -11.82
C ASP A 305 -15.98 5.71 -12.36
N VAL A 306 -17.26 6.07 -12.56
CA VAL A 306 -18.26 5.16 -13.17
C VAL A 306 -17.91 4.84 -14.62
N LEU A 307 -17.40 5.80 -15.39
CA LEU A 307 -16.95 5.57 -16.78
C LEU A 307 -15.72 4.65 -16.80
N ASP A 308 -14.74 4.81 -15.90
CA ASP A 308 -13.63 3.88 -15.80
C ASP A 308 -14.14 2.45 -15.57
N TYR A 309 -15.03 2.27 -14.61
CA TYR A 309 -15.64 0.97 -14.35
C TYR A 309 -16.31 0.40 -15.60
N ALA A 310 -17.17 1.17 -16.25
CA ALA A 310 -18.01 0.71 -17.37
C ALA A 310 -17.23 0.48 -18.67
N LEU A 311 -16.13 1.20 -18.90
CA LEU A 311 -15.34 1.15 -20.13
C LEU A 311 -14.11 0.23 -20.04
N LEU A 312 -13.50 0.10 -18.85
CA LEU A 312 -12.17 -0.50 -18.70
C LEU A 312 -12.07 -1.47 -17.53
N SER A 313 -12.48 -1.10 -16.30
CA SER A 313 -12.18 -1.88 -15.10
C SER A 313 -13.05 -3.13 -14.95
N ALA A 314 -14.31 -3.10 -15.39
CA ALA A 314 -15.18 -4.27 -15.35
C ALA A 314 -14.74 -5.34 -16.35
N PRO A 315 -14.78 -6.63 -16.00
CA PRO A 315 -14.54 -7.72 -16.95
C PRO A 315 -15.50 -7.64 -18.13
N GLY A 316 -14.97 -7.70 -19.36
CA GLY A 316 -15.76 -7.56 -20.59
C GLY A 316 -16.18 -6.13 -20.92
N ALA A 317 -15.63 -5.13 -20.24
CA ALA A 317 -15.82 -3.73 -20.56
C ALA A 317 -15.40 -3.46 -22.02
N PRO A 318 -16.18 -2.66 -22.78
CA PRO A 318 -16.08 -2.61 -24.24
C PRO A 318 -14.74 -2.12 -24.74
N LEU A 319 -14.15 -1.13 -24.12
CA LEU A 319 -12.87 -0.56 -24.52
C LEU A 319 -11.71 -1.52 -24.22
N LYS A 320 -11.73 -2.10 -23.01
CA LYS A 320 -10.76 -3.17 -22.62
C LYS A 320 -10.83 -4.33 -23.60
N GLN A 321 -12.04 -4.81 -23.89
CA GLN A 321 -12.22 -5.97 -24.76
C GLN A 321 -11.80 -5.69 -26.21
N ALA A 322 -12.12 -4.51 -26.73
CA ALA A 322 -11.71 -4.12 -28.09
C ALA A 322 -10.18 -4.10 -28.26
N LEU A 323 -9.45 -3.64 -27.27
CA LEU A 323 -7.98 -3.61 -27.26
C LEU A 323 -7.38 -5.01 -27.10
N LEU A 324 -7.94 -5.85 -26.23
CA LEU A 324 -7.52 -7.25 -26.05
C LEU A 324 -7.79 -8.08 -27.31
N ASP A 325 -8.96 -7.94 -27.92
CA ASP A 325 -9.34 -8.64 -29.16
C ASP A 325 -8.41 -8.30 -30.34
N ALA A 326 -7.98 -7.06 -30.38
CA ALA A 326 -6.97 -6.63 -31.34
C ALA A 326 -5.54 -7.06 -30.97
N GLY A 327 -5.30 -7.61 -29.78
CA GLY A 327 -3.98 -7.99 -29.28
C GLY A 327 -3.03 -6.80 -29.11
N ILE A 328 -3.55 -5.64 -28.69
CA ILE A 328 -2.74 -4.42 -28.53
C ILE A 328 -1.77 -4.54 -27.35
N GLY A 329 -2.19 -5.19 -26.27
CA GLY A 329 -1.38 -5.41 -25.08
C GLY A 329 -1.82 -6.65 -24.34
N LYS A 330 -1.09 -7.01 -23.31
CA LYS A 330 -1.38 -8.17 -22.46
C LYS A 330 -2.26 -7.82 -21.27
N ASP A 331 -2.11 -6.61 -20.72
CA ASP A 331 -2.97 -6.06 -19.66
C ASP A 331 -3.46 -4.67 -20.07
N ILE A 332 -4.77 -4.47 -20.01
CA ILE A 332 -5.43 -3.21 -20.35
C ILE A 332 -6.20 -2.74 -19.13
N TYR A 333 -5.98 -1.50 -18.72
CA TYR A 333 -6.70 -0.90 -17.60
C TYR A 333 -6.89 0.60 -17.79
N GLY A 334 -7.81 1.16 -17.02
CA GLY A 334 -8.04 2.58 -16.92
C GLY A 334 -7.50 3.14 -15.62
N ASP A 335 -7.34 4.44 -15.59
CA ASP A 335 -7.08 5.22 -14.39
C ASP A 335 -7.77 6.56 -14.50
N TYR A 336 -8.58 6.91 -13.49
CA TYR A 336 -9.09 8.25 -13.31
C TYR A 336 -8.40 8.87 -12.10
N SER A 337 -7.49 9.81 -12.36
CA SER A 337 -6.67 10.46 -11.35
C SER A 337 -7.25 11.83 -11.00
N ASP A 338 -7.79 11.95 -9.79
CA ASP A 338 -8.43 13.16 -9.24
C ASP A 338 -7.63 13.84 -8.12
N GLY A 339 -6.42 13.36 -7.83
CA GLY A 339 -5.54 13.90 -6.79
C GLY A 339 -4.92 15.27 -7.08
N VAL A 340 -5.31 15.93 -8.19
CA VAL A 340 -4.80 17.21 -8.71
C VAL A 340 -5.95 18.13 -9.11
N LEU A 341 -5.66 19.43 -9.28
CA LEU A 341 -6.68 20.45 -9.61
C LEU A 341 -7.49 20.12 -10.85
N GLN A 342 -6.85 19.61 -11.90
CA GLN A 342 -7.48 19.17 -13.13
C GLN A 342 -7.31 17.67 -13.28
N PRO A 343 -8.34 16.87 -12.94
CA PRO A 343 -8.29 15.43 -13.09
C PRO A 343 -8.02 14.99 -14.51
N TYR A 344 -7.52 13.77 -14.68
CA TYR A 344 -7.31 13.19 -16.00
C TYR A 344 -7.73 11.72 -16.03
N PHE A 345 -8.12 11.29 -17.22
CA PHE A 345 -8.51 9.91 -17.51
C PHE A 345 -7.52 9.26 -18.45
N SER A 346 -7.05 8.08 -18.08
CA SER A 346 -6.04 7.33 -18.82
C SER A 346 -6.57 5.98 -19.28
N VAL A 347 -6.18 5.58 -20.49
CA VAL A 347 -6.31 4.22 -21.00
C VAL A 347 -4.90 3.68 -21.21
N ILE A 348 -4.54 2.61 -20.53
CA ILE A 348 -3.17 2.08 -20.51
C ILE A 348 -3.16 0.65 -21.02
N ALA A 349 -2.23 0.36 -21.95
CA ALA A 349 -1.93 -0.97 -22.46
C ALA A 349 -0.49 -1.34 -22.11
N LYS A 350 -0.31 -2.39 -21.32
CA LYS A 350 1.00 -2.98 -20.99
C LYS A 350 1.29 -4.20 -21.84
N GLY A 351 2.57 -4.49 -22.03
CA GLY A 351 2.99 -5.61 -22.87
C GLY A 351 2.59 -5.40 -24.32
N ALA A 352 2.62 -4.16 -24.77
CA ALA A 352 2.30 -3.73 -26.13
C ALA A 352 3.57 -3.61 -26.99
N ARG A 353 3.39 -3.19 -28.23
CA ARG A 353 4.46 -2.88 -29.19
C ARG A 353 4.37 -1.41 -29.62
N ALA A 354 5.47 -0.70 -29.59
CA ALA A 354 5.52 0.72 -29.98
C ALA A 354 4.96 0.95 -31.40
N ALA A 355 5.21 0.02 -32.35
CA ALA A 355 4.71 0.08 -33.70
C ALA A 355 3.17 0.04 -33.83
N ARG A 356 2.46 -0.39 -32.79
CA ARG A 356 0.99 -0.47 -32.78
C ARG A 356 0.30 0.74 -32.14
N LYS A 357 1.04 1.80 -31.83
CA LYS A 357 0.50 3.03 -31.22
C LYS A 357 -0.69 3.63 -31.97
N GLU A 358 -0.56 3.78 -33.28
CA GLU A 358 -1.63 4.37 -34.11
C GLU A 358 -2.90 3.51 -34.09
N GLU A 359 -2.74 2.19 -34.09
CA GLU A 359 -3.84 1.24 -34.01
C GLU A 359 -4.52 1.32 -32.63
N PHE A 360 -3.72 1.38 -31.55
CA PHE A 360 -4.21 1.59 -30.18
C PHE A 360 -5.11 2.83 -30.10
N VAL A 361 -4.63 3.98 -30.57
CA VAL A 361 -5.40 5.23 -30.56
C VAL A 361 -6.66 5.10 -31.42
N SER A 362 -6.57 4.48 -32.59
CA SER A 362 -7.69 4.31 -33.49
C SER A 362 -8.79 3.43 -32.92
N ILE A 363 -8.43 2.34 -32.25
CA ILE A 363 -9.39 1.44 -31.57
C ILE A 363 -10.11 2.19 -30.45
N ILE A 364 -9.38 2.93 -29.60
CA ILE A 364 -9.97 3.74 -28.53
C ILE A 364 -11.00 4.71 -29.11
N ARG A 365 -10.60 5.52 -30.09
CA ARG A 365 -11.47 6.53 -30.66
C ARG A 365 -12.69 5.92 -31.36
N ASN A 366 -12.52 4.85 -32.13
CA ASN A 366 -13.63 4.17 -32.79
C ASN A 366 -14.60 3.55 -31.79
N CYS A 367 -14.11 2.88 -30.74
CA CYS A 367 -14.94 2.31 -29.70
C CYS A 367 -15.74 3.40 -28.98
N LEU A 368 -15.11 4.51 -28.59
CA LEU A 368 -15.79 5.64 -27.93
C LEU A 368 -16.83 6.29 -28.87
N GLN A 369 -16.53 6.45 -30.18
CA GLN A 369 -17.49 6.96 -31.16
C GLN A 369 -18.69 6.04 -31.34
N ASP A 370 -18.46 4.73 -31.34
CA ASP A 370 -19.54 3.75 -31.42
C ASP A 370 -20.44 3.79 -30.20
N ILE A 371 -19.87 3.96 -29.00
CA ILE A 371 -20.62 4.13 -27.74
C ILE A 371 -21.47 5.42 -27.78
N VAL A 372 -20.90 6.53 -28.20
CA VAL A 372 -21.64 7.80 -28.33
C VAL A 372 -22.79 7.69 -29.32
N LYS A 373 -22.57 6.99 -30.43
CA LYS A 373 -23.59 6.83 -31.50
C LYS A 373 -24.70 5.84 -31.12
N ASN A 374 -24.36 4.74 -30.49
CA ASN A 374 -25.27 3.62 -30.27
C ASN A 374 -25.83 3.56 -28.83
N GLY A 375 -25.28 4.36 -27.92
CA GLY A 375 -25.54 4.38 -26.48
C GLY A 375 -24.59 3.49 -25.69
N ILE A 376 -24.31 3.89 -24.44
CA ILE A 376 -23.52 3.12 -23.47
C ILE A 376 -24.36 1.97 -22.88
N ASP A 377 -23.72 0.90 -22.43
CA ASP A 377 -24.41 -0.16 -21.68
C ASP A 377 -24.90 0.40 -20.33
N LYS A 378 -26.18 0.75 -20.30
CA LYS A 378 -26.83 1.31 -19.10
C LYS A 378 -26.78 0.39 -17.89
N LYS A 379 -26.78 -0.94 -18.10
CA LYS A 379 -26.66 -1.89 -16.99
C LYS A 379 -25.29 -1.86 -16.39
N ALA A 380 -24.24 -1.79 -17.20
CA ALA A 380 -22.86 -1.68 -16.73
C ALA A 380 -22.65 -0.38 -15.96
N VAL A 381 -23.17 0.76 -16.46
CA VAL A 381 -23.10 2.05 -15.78
C VAL A 381 -23.83 2.01 -14.42
N LEU A 382 -25.08 1.50 -14.38
CA LEU A 382 -25.85 1.36 -13.14
C LEU A 382 -25.15 0.40 -12.14
N SER A 383 -24.53 -0.65 -12.64
CA SER A 383 -23.72 -1.56 -11.81
C SER A 383 -22.53 -0.81 -11.18
N GLY A 384 -21.81 -0.01 -11.96
CA GLY A 384 -20.71 0.83 -11.47
C GLY A 384 -21.18 1.80 -10.40
N ILE A 385 -22.27 2.54 -10.64
CA ILE A 385 -22.85 3.47 -9.67
C ILE A 385 -23.20 2.75 -8.36
N ASN A 386 -23.91 1.62 -8.43
CA ASN A 386 -24.32 0.88 -7.24
C ASN A 386 -23.13 0.29 -6.48
N TYR A 387 -22.10 -0.20 -7.18
CA TYR A 387 -20.89 -0.72 -6.59
C TYR A 387 -20.12 0.38 -5.84
N MET A 388 -19.98 1.56 -6.43
CA MET A 388 -19.29 2.69 -5.79
C MET A 388 -20.09 3.23 -4.60
N GLU A 389 -21.40 3.36 -4.74
CA GLU A 389 -22.29 3.75 -3.64
C GLU A 389 -22.22 2.75 -2.48
N PHE A 390 -22.20 1.44 -2.75
CA PHE A 390 -22.04 0.43 -1.72
C PHE A 390 -20.74 0.62 -0.94
N ARG A 391 -19.62 0.79 -1.65
CA ARG A 391 -18.31 1.03 -1.02
C ARG A 391 -18.28 2.32 -0.21
N TYR A 392 -18.85 3.39 -0.73
CA TYR A 392 -18.94 4.68 -0.04
C TYR A 392 -19.76 4.56 1.26
N ARG A 393 -20.90 3.86 1.25
CA ARG A 393 -21.72 3.61 2.43
C ARG A 393 -21.08 2.68 3.45
N GLU A 394 -20.42 1.63 2.99
CA GLU A 394 -19.69 0.68 3.86
C GLU A 394 -18.53 1.36 4.56
N ALA A 395 -17.82 2.23 3.88
CA ALA A 395 -16.67 2.99 4.35
C ALA A 395 -15.65 2.09 5.09
N ASP A 396 -15.36 0.93 4.50
CA ASP A 396 -14.34 0.00 4.99
C ASP A 396 -12.98 0.32 4.32
N PHE A 397 -12.12 0.99 5.05
CA PHE A 397 -10.77 1.37 4.60
C PHE A 397 -9.68 0.42 5.12
N GLY A 398 -10.08 -0.77 5.57
CA GLY A 398 -9.16 -1.79 6.07
C GLY A 398 -8.44 -1.36 7.34
N GLN A 399 -7.13 -1.16 7.24
CA GLN A 399 -6.30 -0.76 8.38
C GLN A 399 -6.17 0.78 8.56
N PHE A 400 -6.63 1.56 7.60
CA PHE A 400 -6.54 3.02 7.69
C PHE A 400 -7.68 3.60 8.54
N PRO A 401 -7.40 4.57 9.43
CA PRO A 401 -8.45 5.27 10.16
C PRO A 401 -9.45 5.94 9.21
N LYS A 402 -10.74 5.74 9.46
CA LYS A 402 -11.80 6.32 8.64
C LYS A 402 -11.68 7.85 8.53
N GLY A 403 -11.40 8.51 9.65
CA GLY A 403 -11.21 9.96 9.69
C GLY A 403 -10.03 10.44 8.85
N LEU A 404 -8.97 9.64 8.73
CA LEU A 404 -7.84 9.96 7.85
C LEU A 404 -8.30 9.97 6.37
N MET A 405 -9.03 8.94 5.94
CA MET A 405 -9.48 8.86 4.55
C MET A 405 -10.43 10.02 4.21
N TYR A 406 -11.39 10.31 5.07
CA TYR A 406 -12.25 11.49 4.88
C TYR A 406 -11.45 12.80 4.87
N GLY A 407 -10.40 12.93 5.67
CA GLY A 407 -9.51 14.10 5.65
C GLY A 407 -8.79 14.26 4.33
N LEU A 408 -8.29 13.17 3.75
CA LEU A 408 -7.65 13.18 2.44
C LEU A 408 -8.64 13.50 1.31
N ASP A 409 -9.85 12.93 1.35
CA ASP A 409 -10.92 13.24 0.39
C ASP A 409 -11.31 14.73 0.47
N ILE A 410 -11.49 15.26 1.67
CA ILE A 410 -11.78 16.69 1.91
C ILE A 410 -10.68 17.57 1.30
N MET A 411 -9.39 17.21 1.47
CA MET A 411 -8.27 17.94 0.88
C MET A 411 -8.32 17.97 -0.65
N GLY A 412 -8.94 17.01 -1.32
CA GLY A 412 -9.11 16.97 -2.77
C GLY A 412 -9.83 18.19 -3.35
N SER A 413 -10.73 18.82 -2.59
CA SER A 413 -11.42 20.06 -3.00
C SER A 413 -11.01 21.27 -2.14
N TRP A 414 -10.91 21.10 -0.84
CA TRP A 414 -10.61 22.18 0.11
C TRP A 414 -9.29 22.87 -0.17
N LEU A 415 -8.30 22.15 -0.68
CA LEU A 415 -6.99 22.72 -1.04
C LEU A 415 -7.11 23.89 -2.03
N TYR A 416 -8.14 23.88 -2.88
CA TYR A 416 -8.32 24.86 -3.96
C TYR A 416 -9.43 25.88 -3.67
N ASP A 417 -10.45 25.51 -2.90
CA ASP A 417 -11.57 26.38 -2.58
C ASP A 417 -12.18 26.07 -1.20
N ASP A 418 -12.13 27.02 -0.29
CA ASP A 418 -12.71 26.90 1.06
C ASP A 418 -14.24 26.62 1.02
N GLU A 419 -14.97 27.14 0.02
CA GLU A 419 -16.42 26.94 -0.08
C GLU A 419 -16.81 25.49 -0.40
N ASN A 420 -15.91 24.76 -1.03
CA ASN A 420 -16.09 23.37 -1.43
C ASN A 420 -15.45 22.35 -0.46
N ALA A 421 -15.08 22.78 0.76
CA ALA A 421 -14.39 21.91 1.73
C ALA A 421 -15.11 20.59 2.03
N PHE A 422 -16.44 20.50 1.92
CA PHE A 422 -17.19 19.28 2.24
C PHE A 422 -17.77 18.56 1.01
N SER A 423 -17.44 18.98 -0.21
CA SER A 423 -18.06 18.40 -1.42
C SER A 423 -17.75 16.92 -1.60
N GLN A 424 -16.54 16.49 -1.27
CA GLN A 424 -16.09 15.11 -1.45
C GLN A 424 -16.61 14.11 -0.39
N VAL A 425 -17.28 14.59 0.65
CA VAL A 425 -17.93 13.75 1.67
C VAL A 425 -19.46 13.86 1.66
N LYS A 426 -20.04 14.27 0.51
CA LYS A 426 -21.48 14.37 0.27
C LYS A 426 -21.82 13.82 -1.11
N LEU A 427 -21.59 12.54 -1.33
CA LEU A 427 -21.70 11.93 -2.65
C LEU A 427 -23.02 11.16 -2.87
N LEU A 428 -23.81 10.87 -1.81
CA LEU A 428 -25.02 10.03 -1.95
C LEU A 428 -26.04 10.64 -2.89
N GLU A 429 -26.27 11.95 -2.82
CA GLU A 429 -27.17 12.64 -3.73
C GLU A 429 -26.66 12.59 -5.19
N ILE A 430 -25.36 12.64 -5.38
CA ILE A 430 -24.73 12.55 -6.72
C ILE A 430 -24.98 11.16 -7.32
N TYR A 431 -24.84 10.08 -6.54
CA TYR A 431 -25.17 8.74 -7.04
C TYR A 431 -26.63 8.64 -7.50
N ASP A 432 -27.56 9.21 -6.74
CA ASP A 432 -28.98 9.20 -7.12
C ASP A 432 -29.24 10.01 -8.38
N GLN A 433 -28.61 11.17 -8.53
CA GLN A 433 -28.66 11.98 -9.75
C GLN A 433 -28.11 11.23 -10.97
N LEU A 434 -26.96 10.56 -10.81
CA LEU A 434 -26.32 9.80 -11.88
C LEU A 434 -27.17 8.60 -12.33
N LYS A 435 -27.90 7.91 -11.42
CA LYS A 435 -28.84 6.84 -11.78
C LYS A 435 -29.94 7.33 -12.72
N ILE A 436 -30.37 8.58 -12.57
CA ILE A 436 -31.36 9.22 -13.48
C ILE A 436 -30.68 9.60 -14.80
N ALA A 437 -29.50 10.21 -14.73
CA ALA A 437 -28.76 10.75 -15.87
C ALA A 437 -28.32 9.66 -16.89
N VAL A 438 -28.19 8.40 -16.45
CA VAL A 438 -27.94 7.24 -17.34
C VAL A 438 -28.96 7.17 -18.49
N ASN A 439 -30.21 7.60 -18.27
CA ASN A 439 -31.28 7.54 -19.29
C ASN A 439 -31.34 8.78 -20.16
N GLU A 440 -30.56 9.80 -19.85
CA GLU A 440 -30.62 11.11 -20.50
C GLU A 440 -29.45 11.36 -21.48
N GLY A 441 -28.59 10.36 -21.71
CA GLY A 441 -27.40 10.48 -22.56
C GLY A 441 -26.24 11.27 -21.93
N TYR A 442 -26.23 11.39 -20.60
CA TYR A 442 -25.21 12.16 -19.88
C TYR A 442 -23.82 11.60 -20.09
N PHE A 443 -23.66 10.29 -19.95
CA PHE A 443 -22.35 9.62 -20.05
C PHE A 443 -21.83 9.67 -21.49
N GLU A 444 -22.68 9.52 -22.50
CA GLU A 444 -22.30 9.68 -23.89
C GLU A 444 -21.83 11.11 -24.19
N ASN A 445 -22.46 12.11 -23.62
CA ASN A 445 -22.04 13.50 -23.73
C ASN A 445 -20.68 13.76 -23.06
N LEU A 446 -20.40 13.12 -21.91
CA LEU A 446 -19.09 13.21 -21.26
C LEU A 446 -17.99 12.60 -22.13
N ILE A 447 -18.23 11.42 -22.70
CA ILE A 447 -17.30 10.75 -23.63
C ILE A 447 -17.03 11.65 -24.84
N GLN A 448 -18.08 12.20 -25.46
CA GLN A 448 -17.92 13.08 -26.62
C GLN A 448 -17.09 14.31 -26.26
N LYS A 449 -17.45 15.02 -25.20
CA LYS A 449 -16.84 16.28 -24.80
C LYS A 449 -15.39 16.11 -24.36
N TRP A 450 -15.13 15.13 -23.47
CA TRP A 450 -13.86 15.06 -22.76
C TRP A 450 -12.85 14.05 -23.32
N LEU A 451 -13.33 12.98 -23.99
CA LEU A 451 -12.44 11.94 -24.52
C LEU A 451 -12.28 12.01 -26.03
N LEU A 452 -13.27 12.58 -26.79
CA LEU A 452 -13.21 12.63 -28.25
C LEU A 452 -12.90 14.03 -28.80
N ASP A 453 -13.55 15.07 -28.30
CA ASP A 453 -13.43 16.45 -28.81
C ASP A 453 -12.35 17.27 -28.09
N ASN A 454 -11.90 16.80 -26.94
CA ASN A 454 -10.88 17.46 -26.14
C ASN A 454 -9.49 17.35 -26.79
N THR A 455 -8.74 18.44 -26.74
CA THR A 455 -7.34 18.49 -27.23
C THR A 455 -6.32 18.53 -26.08
N HIS A 456 -6.77 18.72 -24.83
CA HIS A 456 -5.89 18.69 -23.67
C HIS A 456 -5.61 17.26 -23.26
N GLY A 457 -4.65 16.65 -23.93
CA GLY A 457 -4.25 15.26 -23.72
C GLY A 457 -2.86 14.94 -24.22
N ALA A 458 -2.40 13.76 -23.85
CA ALA A 458 -1.10 13.23 -24.28
C ALA A 458 -1.22 11.73 -24.59
N ILE A 459 -0.62 11.32 -25.70
CA ILE A 459 -0.36 9.91 -26.01
C ILE A 459 1.08 9.65 -25.62
N LEU A 460 1.29 8.74 -24.66
CA LEU A 460 2.61 8.41 -24.18
C LEU A 460 2.99 6.99 -24.61
N THR A 461 4.18 6.84 -25.15
CA THR A 461 4.79 5.55 -25.48
C THR A 461 6.03 5.37 -24.62
N LEU A 462 5.97 4.47 -23.64
CA LEU A 462 7.11 4.13 -22.78
C LEU A 462 7.79 2.89 -23.37
N VAL A 463 8.98 3.08 -23.96
CA VAL A 463 9.69 2.06 -24.73
C VAL A 463 10.78 1.41 -23.89
N PRO A 464 10.79 0.07 -23.79
CA PRO A 464 11.84 -0.63 -23.05
C PRO A 464 13.20 -0.51 -23.76
N LYS A 465 14.26 -0.41 -22.97
CA LYS A 465 15.63 -0.36 -23.48
C LYS A 465 16.59 -1.13 -22.59
N ARG A 466 17.23 -2.15 -23.17
CA ARG A 466 18.28 -2.92 -22.50
C ARG A 466 19.50 -2.06 -22.24
N GLY A 467 20.18 -2.33 -21.13
CA GLY A 467 21.42 -1.65 -20.76
C GLY A 467 21.27 -0.18 -20.34
N LEU A 468 20.06 0.40 -20.39
CA LEU A 468 19.84 1.81 -20.04
C LEU A 468 20.19 2.10 -18.57
N ALA A 469 19.85 1.20 -17.63
CA ALA A 469 20.21 1.34 -16.22
C ALA A 469 21.73 1.37 -16.02
N ALA A 470 22.45 0.43 -16.63
CA ALA A 470 23.91 0.37 -16.56
C ALA A 470 24.58 1.59 -17.23
N GLN A 471 24.01 2.06 -18.34
CA GLN A 471 24.46 3.29 -19.02
C GLN A 471 24.34 4.50 -18.10
N ARG A 472 23.15 4.73 -17.50
CA ARG A 472 22.90 5.85 -16.56
C ARG A 472 23.81 5.78 -15.34
N GLU A 473 23.99 4.59 -14.75
CA GLU A 473 24.89 4.37 -13.62
C GLU A 473 26.34 4.74 -13.97
N LYS A 474 26.80 4.32 -15.16
CA LYS A 474 28.13 4.65 -15.64
C LYS A 474 28.29 6.14 -15.91
N GLU A 475 27.33 6.78 -16.57
CA GLU A 475 27.34 8.22 -16.83
C GLU A 475 27.41 9.02 -15.52
N LEU A 476 26.67 8.60 -14.49
CA LEU A 476 26.76 9.20 -13.16
C LEU A 476 28.14 8.99 -12.53
N ALA A 477 28.68 7.77 -12.58
CA ALA A 477 30.00 7.45 -12.02
C ALA A 477 31.10 8.25 -12.73
N ASP A 478 31.06 8.35 -14.04
CA ASP A 478 32.03 9.11 -14.85
C ASP A 478 31.94 10.61 -14.54
N ARG A 479 30.73 11.17 -14.36
CA ARG A 479 30.50 12.55 -13.95
C ARG A 479 31.05 12.84 -12.57
N LEU A 480 30.81 11.97 -11.60
CA LEU A 480 31.30 12.11 -10.23
C LEU A 480 32.82 11.97 -10.17
N GLU A 481 33.42 11.06 -10.93
CA GLU A 481 34.85 10.92 -11.02
C GLU A 481 35.52 12.15 -11.69
N ALA A 482 34.92 12.69 -12.72
CA ALA A 482 35.39 13.92 -13.35
C ALA A 482 35.33 15.10 -12.36
N TYR A 483 34.24 15.21 -11.58
CA TYR A 483 34.12 16.21 -10.54
C TYR A 483 35.17 16.02 -9.44
N ARG A 484 35.32 14.81 -8.91
CA ARG A 484 36.35 14.45 -7.92
C ARG A 484 37.75 14.82 -8.40
N SER A 485 38.08 14.50 -9.64
CA SER A 485 39.38 14.79 -10.26
C SER A 485 39.62 16.29 -10.47
N SER A 486 38.59 17.13 -10.47
CA SER A 486 38.70 18.59 -10.60
C SER A 486 38.96 19.30 -9.25
N LEU A 487 38.80 18.58 -8.14
CA LEU A 487 38.93 19.13 -6.78
C LEU A 487 40.39 19.17 -6.33
N SER A 488 40.76 20.17 -5.53
CA SER A 488 42.03 20.22 -4.85
C SER A 488 42.11 19.17 -3.74
N ASP A 489 43.32 18.88 -3.29
CA ASP A 489 43.56 18.00 -2.16
C ASP A 489 42.84 18.46 -0.89
N GLU A 490 42.84 19.78 -0.62
CA GLU A 490 42.13 20.39 0.50
C GLU A 490 40.62 20.22 0.39
N GLN A 491 40.06 20.32 -0.82
CA GLN A 491 38.63 20.12 -1.05
C GLN A 491 38.22 18.66 -0.85
N LEU A 492 39.05 17.71 -1.29
CA LEU A 492 38.82 16.26 -1.05
C LEU A 492 38.90 15.92 0.45
N GLU A 493 39.91 16.46 1.16
CA GLU A 493 40.03 16.31 2.61
C GLU A 493 38.83 16.91 3.35
N GLU A 494 38.29 18.02 2.87
CA GLU A 494 37.08 18.65 3.39
C GLU A 494 35.85 17.74 3.17
N MET A 495 35.72 17.13 2.01
CA MET A 495 34.63 16.17 1.73
C MET A 495 34.69 14.96 2.65
N VAL A 496 35.87 14.35 2.80
CA VAL A 496 36.07 13.22 3.73
C VAL A 496 35.73 13.65 5.17
N ARG A 497 36.14 14.86 5.58
CA ARG A 497 35.82 15.39 6.90
C ARG A 497 34.29 15.56 7.07
N LYS A 498 33.60 16.08 6.07
CA LYS A 498 32.14 16.24 6.07
C LYS A 498 31.41 14.90 6.12
N THR A 499 31.88 13.89 5.39
CA THR A 499 31.33 12.53 5.45
C THR A 499 31.46 11.96 6.87
N LYS A 500 32.67 12.02 7.44
CA LYS A 500 32.91 11.54 8.81
C LYS A 500 32.16 12.33 9.89
N ALA A 501 31.94 13.63 9.67
CA ALA A 501 31.16 14.45 10.58
C ALA A 501 29.68 14.05 10.56
N LEU A 502 29.13 13.73 9.38
CA LEU A 502 27.77 13.22 9.25
C LEU A 502 27.63 11.85 9.91
N GLU A 503 28.59 10.94 9.69
CA GLU A 503 28.62 9.63 10.35
C GLU A 503 28.66 9.78 11.88
N ALA A 504 29.53 10.64 12.39
CA ALA A 504 29.61 10.94 13.82
C ALA A 504 28.32 11.56 14.39
N TYR A 505 27.63 12.42 13.62
CA TYR A 505 26.32 12.93 14.00
C TYR A 505 25.29 11.80 14.08
N GLN A 506 25.25 10.91 13.09
CA GLN A 506 24.34 9.75 13.05
C GLN A 506 24.59 8.78 14.20
N GLU A 507 25.86 8.61 14.59
CA GLU A 507 26.28 7.68 15.67
C GLU A 507 26.18 8.27 17.08
N SER A 508 26.09 9.59 17.20
CA SER A 508 26.02 10.23 18.52
C SER A 508 24.77 9.77 19.28
N GLU A 509 24.91 9.49 20.55
CA GLU A 509 23.78 9.17 21.42
C GLU A 509 22.94 10.43 21.70
N GLU A 510 21.65 10.25 21.89
CA GLU A 510 20.76 11.31 22.33
C GLU A 510 21.06 11.67 23.80
N ARG A 511 20.95 12.94 24.14
CA ARG A 511 21.10 13.36 25.52
C ARG A 511 19.88 12.92 26.33
N PRO A 512 20.06 12.43 27.57
CA PRO A 512 18.91 12.02 28.40
C PRO A 512 17.86 13.11 28.59
N GLU A 513 18.32 14.39 28.71
CA GLU A 513 17.39 15.53 28.88
C GLU A 513 16.53 15.76 27.65
N ASP A 514 17.04 15.48 26.42
CA ASP A 514 16.28 15.62 25.20
C ASP A 514 15.24 14.48 25.05
N LEU A 515 15.61 13.27 25.42
CA LEU A 515 14.69 12.11 25.47
C LEU A 515 13.53 12.33 26.44
N GLU A 516 13.76 13.00 27.56
CA GLU A 516 12.73 13.34 28.55
C GLU A 516 11.70 14.36 28.03
N CYS A 517 12.03 15.15 26.99
CA CYS A 517 11.11 16.13 26.41
C CYS A 517 9.94 15.47 25.68
N ILE A 518 10.11 14.24 25.14
CA ILE A 518 9.03 13.55 24.45
C ILE A 518 7.93 13.17 25.43
N PRO A 519 6.68 13.63 25.23
CA PRO A 519 5.57 13.27 26.09
C PRO A 519 5.26 11.78 25.92
N MET A 520 5.04 11.09 27.03
CA MET A 520 4.84 9.65 27.01
C MET A 520 3.69 9.25 27.93
N LEU A 521 2.97 8.23 27.52
CA LEU A 521 1.98 7.55 28.34
C LEU A 521 2.66 6.72 29.44
N LYS A 522 1.89 6.38 30.48
CA LYS A 522 2.30 5.47 31.53
C LYS A 522 1.76 4.06 31.24
N ARG A 523 2.41 3.03 31.77
CA ARG A 523 1.89 1.64 31.70
C ARG A 523 0.47 1.52 32.28
N SER A 524 0.09 2.37 33.23
CA SER A 524 -1.27 2.42 33.79
C SER A 524 -2.34 2.89 32.78
N ASP A 525 -1.95 3.59 31.73
CA ASP A 525 -2.84 4.13 30.70
C ASP A 525 -3.16 3.08 29.61
N ILE A 526 -2.48 1.94 29.67
CA ILE A 526 -2.66 0.81 28.76
C ILE A 526 -3.74 -0.11 29.32
N ARG A 527 -4.69 -0.49 28.49
CA ARG A 527 -5.70 -1.49 28.85
C ARG A 527 -5.03 -2.84 29.09
N LYS A 528 -5.38 -3.51 30.21
CA LYS A 528 -4.79 -4.80 30.59
C LYS A 528 -5.40 -5.96 29.81
N GLU A 529 -6.68 -5.87 29.49
CA GLU A 529 -7.44 -6.91 28.81
C GLU A 529 -7.19 -6.87 27.30
N VAL A 530 -7.09 -8.04 26.70
CA VAL A 530 -6.96 -8.17 25.25
C VAL A 530 -8.30 -7.89 24.55
N ASN A 531 -8.23 -7.28 23.37
CA ASN A 531 -9.36 -7.27 22.44
C ASN A 531 -9.57 -8.68 21.90
N GLY A 532 -10.57 -9.37 22.41
CA GLY A 532 -10.93 -10.72 22.01
C GLY A 532 -11.55 -10.79 20.63
N PHE A 533 -12.01 -11.97 20.29
CA PHE A 533 -12.83 -12.25 19.11
C PHE A 533 -14.01 -13.13 19.54
N SER A 534 -15.11 -13.04 18.78
CA SER A 534 -16.27 -13.91 18.98
C SER A 534 -16.25 -15.00 17.91
N ASN A 535 -16.37 -16.26 18.34
CA ASN A 535 -16.62 -17.40 17.47
C ASN A 535 -17.65 -18.29 18.11
N GLU A 536 -18.73 -18.59 17.40
CA GLU A 536 -19.72 -19.58 17.77
C GLU A 536 -19.73 -20.69 16.73
N GLU A 537 -19.47 -21.92 17.16
CA GLU A 537 -19.57 -23.10 16.31
C GLU A 537 -21.02 -23.53 16.20
N LEU A 538 -21.57 -23.35 15.03
CA LEU A 538 -22.87 -23.83 14.63
C LEU A 538 -22.70 -24.91 13.56
N GLN A 539 -23.79 -25.55 13.17
CA GLN A 539 -23.80 -26.54 12.09
C GLN A 539 -24.82 -26.16 11.02
N VAL A 540 -24.41 -26.38 9.78
CA VAL A 540 -25.31 -26.45 8.64
C VAL A 540 -25.21 -27.87 8.06
N GLU A 541 -26.26 -28.68 8.31
CA GLU A 541 -26.24 -30.12 8.09
C GLU A 541 -25.10 -30.78 8.91
N ASP A 542 -24.12 -31.38 8.28
CA ASP A 542 -22.94 -32.01 8.91
C ASP A 542 -21.65 -31.15 8.75
N SER A 543 -21.78 -29.90 8.29
CA SER A 543 -20.64 -29.00 8.08
C SER A 543 -20.55 -27.91 9.14
N LEU A 544 -19.31 -27.46 9.40
CA LEU A 544 -19.03 -26.34 10.28
C LEU A 544 -19.64 -25.05 9.70
N PHE A 545 -20.39 -24.35 10.57
CA PHE A 545 -20.82 -22.97 10.36
C PHE A 545 -20.23 -22.11 11.49
N LEU A 546 -19.15 -21.40 11.19
CA LEU A 546 -18.45 -20.56 12.14
C LEU A 546 -19.06 -19.15 12.10
N TYR A 547 -19.72 -18.77 13.18
CA TYR A 547 -20.43 -17.50 13.29
C TYR A 547 -19.63 -16.50 14.13
N GLN A 548 -19.50 -15.28 13.62
CA GLN A 548 -18.95 -14.13 14.34
C GLN A 548 -20.06 -13.08 14.52
N ASP A 549 -20.46 -12.86 15.77
CA ASP A 549 -21.45 -11.86 16.16
C ASP A 549 -20.79 -10.47 16.19
N VAL A 550 -21.06 -9.69 15.17
CA VAL A 550 -20.49 -8.34 14.98
C VAL A 550 -21.58 -7.43 14.44
N CYS A 551 -21.65 -6.21 14.98
CA CYS A 551 -22.51 -5.17 14.44
C CYS A 551 -21.98 -4.73 13.05
N THR A 552 -22.75 -4.99 12.00
CA THR A 552 -22.34 -4.79 10.60
C THR A 552 -23.26 -3.82 9.86
N ASN A 553 -24.21 -3.19 10.58
CA ASN A 553 -25.20 -2.26 10.00
C ASN A 553 -25.98 -2.87 8.82
N GLY A 554 -26.39 -4.16 8.95
CA GLY A 554 -27.20 -4.85 7.95
C GLY A 554 -26.42 -5.43 6.76
N ILE A 555 -25.08 -5.43 6.80
CA ILE A 555 -24.24 -6.11 5.80
C ILE A 555 -23.83 -7.47 6.35
N GLY A 556 -24.05 -8.53 5.58
CA GLY A 556 -23.54 -9.86 5.90
C GLY A 556 -22.28 -10.17 5.11
N TYR A 557 -21.25 -10.66 5.79
CA TYR A 557 -20.00 -11.11 5.19
C TYR A 557 -19.95 -12.64 5.20
N VAL A 558 -20.04 -13.23 4.03
CA VAL A 558 -20.09 -14.68 3.84
C VAL A 558 -18.77 -15.18 3.27
N ASN A 559 -18.21 -16.22 3.88
CA ASN A 559 -17.08 -16.97 3.35
C ASN A 559 -17.47 -18.45 3.27
N ILE A 560 -17.70 -18.93 2.07
CA ILE A 560 -17.81 -20.36 1.79
C ILE A 560 -16.41 -20.90 1.60
N MET A 561 -16.05 -21.93 2.36
CA MET A 561 -14.70 -22.47 2.43
C MET A 561 -14.71 -23.96 2.10
N PHE A 562 -13.69 -24.39 1.37
CA PHE A 562 -13.44 -25.78 1.04
C PHE A 562 -12.06 -26.16 1.53
N GLU A 563 -11.98 -27.08 2.48
CA GLU A 563 -10.70 -27.55 3.01
C GLU A 563 -9.96 -28.37 1.97
N ILE A 564 -8.73 -28.00 1.71
CA ILE A 564 -7.82 -28.69 0.81
C ILE A 564 -6.92 -29.56 1.66
N LYS A 565 -7.03 -30.88 1.48
CA LYS A 565 -6.17 -31.85 2.14
C LYS A 565 -5.16 -32.39 1.15
N ASP A 566 -3.90 -32.37 1.54
CA ASP A 566 -2.79 -33.12 0.95
C ASP A 566 -2.60 -33.00 -0.58
N MET A 567 -2.85 -31.82 -1.12
CA MET A 567 -2.64 -31.56 -2.54
C MET A 567 -1.14 -31.58 -2.89
N ALA A 568 -0.77 -32.34 -3.91
CA ALA A 568 0.60 -32.38 -4.42
C ALA A 568 1.06 -30.99 -4.92
N VAL A 569 2.34 -30.64 -4.70
CA VAL A 569 2.90 -29.32 -5.04
C VAL A 569 2.67 -29.00 -6.52
N GLU A 570 2.77 -29.97 -7.41
CA GLU A 570 2.56 -29.81 -8.85
C GLU A 570 1.11 -29.40 -9.20
N LYS A 571 0.16 -29.65 -8.31
CA LYS A 571 -1.25 -29.24 -8.48
C LYS A 571 -1.56 -27.88 -7.83
N VAL A 572 -0.75 -27.43 -6.90
CA VAL A 572 -0.94 -26.16 -6.17
C VAL A 572 -0.97 -24.95 -7.13
N HIS A 573 -0.21 -24.98 -8.20
CA HIS A 573 -0.23 -23.95 -9.24
C HIS A 573 -1.63 -23.77 -9.85
N TYR A 574 -2.35 -24.88 -10.12
CA TYR A 574 -3.71 -24.81 -10.64
C TYR A 574 -4.72 -24.29 -9.62
N LEU A 575 -4.44 -24.43 -8.33
CA LEU A 575 -5.22 -23.78 -7.26
C LEU A 575 -5.05 -22.25 -7.33
N GLY A 576 -3.81 -21.80 -7.49
CA GLY A 576 -3.48 -20.39 -7.72
C GLY A 576 -4.14 -19.81 -8.97
N LEU A 577 -4.22 -20.60 -10.05
CA LEU A 577 -4.89 -20.19 -11.28
C LEU A 577 -6.43 -20.23 -11.13
N LEU A 578 -7.00 -21.25 -10.50
CA LEU A 578 -8.44 -21.42 -10.32
C LEU A 578 -9.07 -20.23 -9.57
N LYS A 579 -8.42 -19.74 -8.50
CA LYS A 579 -8.90 -18.55 -7.75
C LYS A 579 -9.02 -17.31 -8.62
N SER A 580 -8.21 -17.22 -9.69
CA SER A 580 -8.18 -16.08 -10.60
C SER A 580 -9.11 -16.25 -11.81
N VAL A 581 -9.56 -17.49 -12.07
CA VAL A 581 -10.44 -17.84 -13.20
C VAL A 581 -11.90 -17.82 -12.78
N LEU A 582 -12.23 -18.35 -11.58
CA LEU A 582 -13.62 -18.42 -11.11
C LEU A 582 -14.18 -17.00 -10.88
N GLY A 583 -15.35 -16.73 -11.46
CA GLY A 583 -15.98 -15.43 -11.49
C GLY A 583 -15.58 -14.54 -12.68
N TYR A 584 -14.56 -14.96 -13.47
CA TYR A 584 -14.05 -14.23 -14.62
C TYR A 584 -14.16 -15.00 -15.95
N VAL A 585 -14.88 -16.11 -15.96
CA VAL A 585 -15.25 -16.89 -17.14
C VAL A 585 -16.77 -16.99 -17.25
N ASP A 586 -17.27 -17.29 -18.43
CA ASP A 586 -18.68 -17.52 -18.64
C ASP A 586 -19.21 -18.62 -17.74
N THR A 587 -20.47 -18.50 -17.35
CA THR A 587 -21.23 -19.53 -16.67
C THR A 587 -22.32 -20.07 -17.59
N LYS A 588 -23.19 -20.91 -17.07
CA LYS A 588 -24.33 -21.42 -17.84
C LYS A 588 -25.29 -20.31 -18.25
N ASN A 589 -25.56 -19.38 -17.33
CA ASN A 589 -26.63 -18.39 -17.49
C ASN A 589 -26.10 -16.99 -17.83
N TYR A 590 -24.83 -16.69 -17.63
CA TYR A 590 -24.24 -15.38 -17.80
C TYR A 590 -22.93 -15.44 -18.58
N THR A 591 -22.67 -14.46 -19.42
CA THR A 591 -21.30 -14.15 -19.81
C THR A 591 -20.54 -13.60 -18.59
N TYR A 592 -19.21 -13.68 -18.58
CA TYR A 592 -18.42 -13.20 -17.43
C TYR A 592 -18.63 -11.71 -17.15
N GLY A 593 -18.82 -10.87 -18.18
CA GLY A 593 -19.16 -9.46 -18.00
C GLY A 593 -20.55 -9.26 -17.39
N GLN A 594 -21.56 -10.02 -17.84
CA GLN A 594 -22.90 -10.00 -17.23
C GLN A 594 -22.88 -10.49 -15.78
N LEU A 595 -22.15 -11.58 -15.50
CA LEU A 595 -22.02 -12.12 -14.15
C LEU A 595 -21.43 -11.08 -13.19
N PHE A 596 -20.38 -10.41 -13.61
CA PHE A 596 -19.72 -9.37 -12.82
C PHE A 596 -20.64 -8.17 -12.57
N ASN A 597 -21.28 -7.66 -13.62
CA ASN A 597 -22.18 -6.52 -13.52
C ASN A 597 -23.42 -6.83 -12.66
N GLU A 598 -24.06 -7.99 -12.85
CA GLU A 598 -25.22 -8.39 -12.02
C GLU A 598 -24.83 -8.56 -10.54
N THR A 599 -23.66 -9.13 -10.27
CA THR A 599 -23.14 -9.28 -8.90
C THR A 599 -22.92 -7.92 -8.24
N ASN A 600 -22.23 -7.01 -8.90
CA ASN A 600 -21.89 -5.69 -8.35
C ASN A 600 -23.10 -4.75 -8.28
N ALA A 601 -24.11 -4.96 -9.14
CA ALA A 601 -25.35 -4.18 -9.08
C ALA A 601 -26.15 -4.39 -7.79
N ARG A 602 -25.97 -5.52 -7.08
CA ARG A 602 -26.79 -5.90 -5.92
C ARG A 602 -26.00 -6.27 -4.67
N THR A 603 -24.69 -6.44 -4.79
CA THR A 603 -23.84 -6.91 -3.69
C THR A 603 -22.57 -6.07 -3.62
N GLY A 604 -21.78 -6.25 -2.55
CA GLY A 604 -20.45 -5.68 -2.44
C GLY A 604 -19.37 -6.50 -3.17
N GLY A 605 -19.78 -7.37 -4.12
CA GLY A 605 -18.89 -8.20 -4.92
C GLY A 605 -18.73 -9.64 -4.40
N ILE A 606 -18.21 -10.49 -5.28
CA ILE A 606 -17.82 -11.89 -4.97
C ILE A 606 -16.37 -12.07 -5.43
N GLN A 607 -15.57 -12.73 -4.60
CA GLN A 607 -14.17 -13.04 -4.89
C GLN A 607 -13.82 -14.47 -4.49
N CYS A 608 -13.02 -15.14 -5.32
CA CYS A 608 -12.38 -16.39 -4.97
C CYS A 608 -10.97 -16.14 -4.42
N GLY A 609 -10.54 -16.99 -3.49
CA GLY A 609 -9.23 -16.86 -2.85
C GLY A 609 -8.78 -18.17 -2.24
N VAL A 610 -7.57 -18.16 -1.70
CA VAL A 610 -7.03 -19.27 -0.91
C VAL A 610 -6.46 -18.70 0.38
N ASP A 611 -6.93 -19.21 1.51
CA ASP A 611 -6.39 -18.91 2.83
C ASP A 611 -5.50 -20.06 3.30
N VAL A 612 -4.32 -19.74 3.82
CA VAL A 612 -3.39 -20.69 4.42
C VAL A 612 -3.18 -20.30 5.88
N PHE A 613 -3.55 -21.19 6.78
CA PHE A 613 -3.49 -20.97 8.23
C PHE A 613 -2.38 -21.84 8.83
N ASP A 614 -1.32 -21.19 9.35
CA ASP A 614 -0.31 -21.85 10.17
C ASP A 614 -0.93 -22.32 11.49
N LYS A 615 -0.38 -23.35 12.09
CA LYS A 615 -0.77 -23.77 13.42
C LYS A 615 0.19 -23.21 14.47
N ALA A 616 -0.37 -22.64 15.52
CA ALA A 616 0.43 -22.11 16.61
C ALA A 616 1.32 -23.20 17.23
N ASN A 617 2.63 -22.91 17.41
CA ASN A 617 3.62 -23.82 17.96
C ASN A 617 3.86 -25.13 17.18
N ASP A 618 3.45 -25.20 15.93
CA ASP A 618 3.68 -26.36 15.07
C ASP A 618 4.14 -25.89 13.68
N PRO A 619 5.44 -25.92 13.39
CA PRO A 619 5.99 -25.37 12.15
C PRO A 619 5.73 -26.24 10.91
N GLU A 620 5.27 -27.47 11.10
CA GLU A 620 5.00 -28.39 10.00
C GLU A 620 3.51 -28.46 9.66
N ALA A 621 2.61 -28.05 10.58
CA ALA A 621 1.18 -28.11 10.38
C ALA A 621 0.61 -26.79 9.88
N PHE A 622 -0.18 -26.88 8.81
CA PHE A 622 -0.99 -25.79 8.30
C PHE A 622 -2.29 -26.31 7.69
N ARG A 623 -3.25 -25.44 7.50
CA ARG A 623 -4.53 -25.75 6.83
C ARG A 623 -4.71 -24.80 5.65
N THR A 624 -5.15 -25.36 4.54
CA THR A 624 -5.42 -24.59 3.31
C THR A 624 -6.90 -24.64 3.00
N MET A 625 -7.50 -23.50 2.70
CA MET A 625 -8.90 -23.35 2.35
C MET A 625 -9.02 -22.61 1.03
N PHE A 626 -9.68 -23.21 0.06
CA PHE A 626 -10.21 -22.45 -1.06
C PHE A 626 -11.47 -21.72 -0.59
N THR A 627 -11.59 -20.45 -0.92
CA THR A 627 -12.70 -19.63 -0.43
C THR A 627 -13.40 -18.91 -1.56
N ILE A 628 -14.73 -18.86 -1.51
CA ILE A 628 -15.52 -17.89 -2.24
C ILE A 628 -16.17 -16.96 -1.22
N ARG A 629 -15.86 -15.68 -1.32
CA ARG A 629 -16.25 -14.63 -0.38
C ARG A 629 -17.20 -13.67 -1.05
N GLY A 630 -18.20 -13.24 -0.32
CA GLY A 630 -19.08 -12.17 -0.77
C GLY A 630 -19.67 -11.42 0.40
N LYS A 631 -20.14 -10.22 0.11
CA LYS A 631 -20.82 -9.36 1.06
C LYS A 631 -22.03 -8.72 0.42
N ALA A 632 -23.10 -8.59 1.16
CA ALA A 632 -24.32 -7.95 0.69
C ALA A 632 -25.18 -7.49 1.87
N LEU A 633 -26.11 -6.59 1.60
CA LEU A 633 -27.18 -6.29 2.55
C LEU A 633 -28.02 -7.57 2.80
N TYR A 634 -28.58 -7.72 4.00
CA TYR A 634 -29.36 -8.91 4.36
C TYR A 634 -30.50 -9.21 3.37
N SER A 635 -31.12 -8.15 2.83
CA SER A 635 -32.16 -8.27 1.78
C SER A 635 -31.67 -8.83 0.45
N GLN A 636 -30.36 -8.88 0.20
CA GLN A 636 -29.75 -9.37 -1.03
C GLN A 636 -28.98 -10.70 -0.84
N MET A 637 -29.04 -11.31 0.35
CA MET A 637 -28.34 -12.58 0.62
C MET A 637 -28.76 -13.72 -0.30
N ASP A 638 -30.05 -13.85 -0.61
CA ASP A 638 -30.54 -14.86 -1.56
C ASP A 638 -29.83 -14.74 -2.91
N PHE A 639 -29.72 -13.51 -3.40
CA PHE A 639 -29.04 -13.24 -4.67
C PHE A 639 -27.54 -13.49 -4.61
N LEU A 640 -26.89 -13.13 -3.50
CA LEU A 640 -25.48 -13.42 -3.28
C LEU A 640 -25.18 -14.92 -3.37
N PHE A 641 -25.98 -15.74 -2.67
CA PHE A 641 -25.83 -17.21 -2.71
C PHE A 641 -26.14 -17.79 -4.08
N GLN A 642 -27.13 -17.27 -4.79
CA GLN A 642 -27.43 -17.67 -6.17
C GLN A 642 -26.24 -17.43 -7.10
N MET A 643 -25.53 -16.31 -6.98
CA MET A 643 -24.35 -16.02 -7.78
C MET A 643 -23.15 -16.87 -7.38
N MET A 644 -22.97 -17.14 -6.08
CA MET A 644 -21.93 -18.09 -5.62
C MET A 644 -22.19 -19.49 -6.16
N GLU A 645 -23.45 -19.97 -6.16
CA GLU A 645 -23.83 -21.24 -6.74
C GLU A 645 -23.58 -21.31 -8.25
N GLU A 646 -23.90 -20.24 -8.97
CA GLU A 646 -23.66 -20.12 -10.41
C GLU A 646 -22.16 -20.24 -10.72
N ILE A 647 -21.31 -19.53 -9.97
CA ILE A 647 -19.86 -19.57 -10.13
C ILE A 647 -19.31 -20.95 -9.82
N LEU A 648 -19.72 -21.59 -8.72
CA LEU A 648 -19.17 -22.86 -8.28
C LEU A 648 -19.62 -24.05 -9.14
N ASN A 649 -20.85 -24.02 -9.65
CA ASN A 649 -21.43 -25.19 -10.32
C ASN A 649 -21.43 -25.10 -11.85
N THR A 650 -21.32 -23.91 -12.42
CA THR A 650 -21.59 -23.72 -13.86
C THR A 650 -20.52 -22.96 -14.63
N SER A 651 -19.39 -22.58 -14.01
CA SER A 651 -18.27 -21.92 -14.70
C SER A 651 -17.71 -22.73 -15.85
N LYS A 652 -17.56 -22.14 -17.02
CA LYS A 652 -17.04 -22.78 -18.23
C LYS A 652 -15.52 -22.65 -18.31
N LEU A 653 -14.82 -23.62 -17.72
CA LEU A 653 -13.36 -23.66 -17.68
C LEU A 653 -12.71 -24.07 -19.02
N SER A 654 -13.51 -24.32 -20.07
CA SER A 654 -13.02 -24.75 -21.39
C SER A 654 -12.85 -23.61 -22.40
N ASP A 655 -13.14 -22.36 -22.03
CA ASP A 655 -12.93 -21.21 -22.91
C ASP A 655 -11.43 -20.85 -22.95
N THR A 656 -10.71 -21.49 -23.87
CA THR A 656 -9.27 -21.30 -24.00
C THR A 656 -8.87 -19.88 -24.41
N ARG A 657 -9.72 -19.13 -25.14
CA ARG A 657 -9.47 -17.73 -25.46
C ARG A 657 -9.45 -16.90 -24.18
N ARG A 658 -10.49 -17.00 -23.36
CA ARG A 658 -10.58 -16.24 -22.11
C ARG A 658 -9.49 -16.64 -21.11
N LEU A 659 -9.15 -17.92 -21.04
CA LEU A 659 -8.04 -18.40 -20.22
C LEU A 659 -6.71 -17.77 -20.62
N GLY A 660 -6.46 -17.63 -21.93
CA GLY A 660 -5.25 -16.96 -22.44
C GLY A 660 -5.18 -15.49 -22.02
N GLU A 661 -6.29 -14.75 -22.10
CA GLU A 661 -6.40 -13.36 -21.63
C GLU A 661 -6.09 -13.26 -20.12
N ILE A 662 -6.71 -14.11 -19.30
CA ILE A 662 -6.51 -14.13 -17.84
C ILE A 662 -5.05 -14.45 -17.48
N ILE A 663 -4.43 -15.42 -18.15
CA ILE A 663 -3.03 -15.82 -17.92
C ILE A 663 -2.08 -14.65 -18.27
N GLY A 664 -2.33 -13.93 -19.37
CA GLY A 664 -1.59 -12.74 -19.74
C GLY A 664 -1.70 -11.62 -18.69
N GLU A 665 -2.91 -11.34 -18.20
CA GLU A 665 -3.14 -10.37 -17.13
C GLU A 665 -2.42 -10.79 -15.82
N ILE A 666 -2.51 -12.06 -15.42
CA ILE A 666 -1.84 -12.58 -14.21
C ILE A 666 -0.33 -12.44 -14.33
N ARG A 667 0.25 -12.77 -15.49
CA ARG A 667 1.70 -12.61 -15.71
C ARG A 667 2.12 -11.16 -15.57
N SER A 668 1.42 -10.24 -16.25
CA SER A 668 1.75 -8.82 -16.23
C SER A 668 1.69 -8.24 -14.80
N ARG A 669 0.59 -8.48 -14.10
CA ARG A 669 0.41 -8.02 -12.70
C ARG A 669 1.35 -8.73 -11.72
N GLY A 670 1.61 -10.02 -11.93
CA GLY A 670 2.54 -10.81 -11.13
C GLY A 670 3.97 -10.26 -11.22
N GLN A 671 4.43 -9.90 -12.42
CA GLN A 671 5.74 -9.27 -12.62
C GLN A 671 5.85 -7.95 -11.85
N ALA A 672 4.88 -7.07 -12.01
CA ALA A 672 4.84 -5.78 -11.31
C ALA A 672 4.83 -5.97 -9.78
N SER A 673 4.04 -6.92 -9.28
CA SER A 673 3.93 -7.22 -7.84
C SER A 673 5.24 -7.78 -7.26
N LEU A 674 5.89 -8.72 -7.94
CA LEU A 674 7.16 -9.32 -7.48
C LEU A 674 8.28 -8.29 -7.38
N ILE A 675 8.31 -7.30 -8.26
CA ILE A 675 9.30 -6.22 -8.27
C ILE A 675 8.90 -5.14 -7.24
N GLY A 676 7.68 -4.64 -7.28
CA GLY A 676 7.20 -3.56 -6.42
C GLY A 676 7.18 -3.95 -4.94
N ALA A 677 6.79 -5.20 -4.63
CA ALA A 677 6.84 -5.78 -3.30
C ALA A 677 8.04 -6.72 -3.10
N GLY A 678 9.21 -6.37 -3.63
CA GLY A 678 10.41 -7.21 -3.63
C GLY A 678 10.82 -7.73 -2.25
N HIS A 679 10.57 -6.97 -1.17
CA HIS A 679 10.79 -7.41 0.21
C HIS A 679 9.89 -8.59 0.60
N GLN A 680 8.60 -8.57 0.25
CA GLN A 680 7.68 -9.67 0.52
C GLN A 680 8.04 -10.90 -0.34
N THR A 681 8.39 -10.67 -1.60
CA THR A 681 8.88 -11.69 -2.52
C THR A 681 10.11 -12.40 -1.95
N ALA A 682 11.10 -11.64 -1.48
CA ALA A 682 12.33 -12.19 -0.91
C ALA A 682 12.06 -12.94 0.40
N VAL A 683 11.20 -12.44 1.29
CA VAL A 683 10.82 -13.11 2.55
C VAL A 683 10.09 -14.42 2.27
N LEU A 684 9.05 -14.41 1.42
CA LEU A 684 8.30 -15.64 1.12
C LEU A 684 9.20 -16.69 0.48
N ARG A 685 10.01 -16.28 -0.51
CA ARG A 685 10.93 -17.19 -1.20
C ARG A 685 11.99 -17.78 -0.30
N SER A 686 12.60 -16.98 0.59
CA SER A 686 13.59 -17.50 1.54
C SER A 686 12.95 -18.40 2.61
N ALA A 687 11.74 -18.09 3.08
CA ALA A 687 11.01 -18.94 4.02
C ALA A 687 10.63 -20.29 3.41
N ALA A 688 10.34 -20.33 2.12
CA ALA A 688 10.00 -21.55 1.37
C ALA A 688 11.13 -22.58 1.36
N TYR A 689 12.37 -22.18 1.60
CA TYR A 689 13.48 -23.14 1.68
C TYR A 689 13.42 -24.06 2.91
N GLY A 690 12.67 -23.69 3.92
CA GLY A 690 12.61 -24.43 5.18
C GLY A 690 11.21 -24.62 5.76
N SER A 691 10.18 -24.00 5.18
CA SER A 691 8.79 -24.07 5.67
C SER A 691 7.90 -24.69 4.60
N PRO A 692 7.24 -25.85 4.86
CA PRO A 692 6.28 -26.45 3.94
C PRO A 692 5.11 -25.51 3.59
N MET A 693 4.65 -24.73 4.57
CA MET A 693 3.61 -23.74 4.35
C MET A 693 4.07 -22.64 3.39
N ALA A 694 5.28 -22.11 3.59
CA ALA A 694 5.82 -21.04 2.75
C ALA A 694 6.12 -21.56 1.33
N GLU A 695 6.62 -22.78 1.17
CA GLU A 695 6.79 -23.42 -0.15
C GLU A 695 5.44 -23.53 -0.86
N TYR A 696 4.41 -23.97 -0.14
CA TYR A 696 3.05 -24.04 -0.68
C TYR A 696 2.53 -22.66 -1.13
N GLN A 697 2.76 -21.64 -0.33
CA GLN A 697 2.38 -20.27 -0.67
C GLN A 697 3.17 -19.70 -1.85
N ASP A 698 4.48 -20.00 -1.94
CA ASP A 698 5.32 -19.56 -3.06
C ASP A 698 4.88 -20.20 -4.39
N GLU A 699 4.55 -21.50 -4.38
CA GLU A 699 4.05 -22.21 -5.53
C GLU A 699 2.60 -21.84 -5.92
N MET A 700 1.87 -21.14 -5.05
CA MET A 700 0.50 -20.69 -5.30
C MET A 700 0.40 -19.20 -5.67
N ALA A 701 1.33 -18.37 -5.23
CA ALA A 701 1.23 -16.92 -5.37
C ALA A 701 2.58 -16.18 -5.42
N GLY A 702 3.70 -16.87 -5.20
CA GLY A 702 5.04 -16.26 -5.19
C GLY A 702 5.82 -16.47 -6.49
N VAL A 703 7.13 -16.58 -6.36
CA VAL A 703 8.05 -16.77 -7.50
C VAL A 703 7.80 -18.09 -8.22
N GLY A 704 7.52 -19.17 -7.48
CA GLY A 704 7.19 -20.47 -8.08
C GLY A 704 5.96 -20.38 -8.96
N TYR A 705 4.89 -19.79 -8.44
CA TYR A 705 3.66 -19.55 -9.20
C TYR A 705 3.88 -18.67 -10.44
N TYR A 706 4.63 -17.59 -10.28
CA TYR A 706 4.92 -16.70 -11.40
C TYR A 706 5.65 -17.43 -12.54
N LYS A 707 6.62 -18.27 -12.21
CA LYS A 707 7.33 -19.09 -13.22
C LYS A 707 6.43 -20.08 -13.93
N PHE A 708 5.47 -20.68 -13.21
CA PHE A 708 4.45 -21.50 -13.82
C PHE A 708 3.57 -20.70 -14.79
N ILE A 709 3.08 -19.53 -14.41
CA ILE A 709 2.27 -18.66 -15.28
C ILE A 709 3.07 -18.19 -16.51
N GLU A 710 4.34 -17.83 -16.34
CA GLU A 710 5.25 -17.45 -17.42
C GLU A 710 5.39 -18.57 -18.44
N ASP A 711 5.55 -19.81 -17.98
CA ASP A 711 5.63 -20.99 -18.84
C ASP A 711 4.29 -21.28 -19.55
N LEU A 712 3.16 -21.14 -18.85
CA LEU A 712 1.85 -21.30 -19.47
C LEU A 712 1.57 -20.25 -20.56
N GLU A 713 1.93 -18.99 -20.34
CA GLU A 713 1.75 -17.94 -21.33
C GLU A 713 2.62 -18.21 -22.57
N LYS A 714 3.90 -18.49 -22.36
CA LYS A 714 4.87 -18.75 -23.43
C LYS A 714 4.46 -19.94 -24.32
N ASN A 715 3.96 -21.00 -23.70
CA ASN A 715 3.60 -22.25 -24.37
C ASN A 715 2.07 -22.46 -24.48
N PHE A 716 1.30 -21.36 -24.45
CA PHE A 716 -0.16 -21.44 -24.30
C PHE A 716 -0.84 -22.31 -25.36
N GLN A 717 -0.46 -22.17 -26.62
CA GLN A 717 -1.10 -22.92 -27.71
C GLN A 717 -0.88 -24.44 -27.61
N GLU A 718 0.26 -24.86 -27.05
CA GLU A 718 0.60 -26.28 -26.84
C GLU A 718 -0.05 -26.83 -25.57
N LYS A 719 -0.21 -25.98 -24.52
CA LYS A 719 -0.67 -26.37 -23.18
C LYS A 719 -2.15 -26.11 -22.90
N LYS A 720 -2.90 -25.50 -23.82
CA LYS A 720 -4.30 -25.11 -23.56
C LYS A 720 -5.20 -26.26 -23.06
N ASP A 721 -5.01 -27.46 -23.60
CA ASP A 721 -5.81 -28.62 -23.18
C ASP A 721 -5.36 -29.14 -21.79
N GLU A 722 -4.06 -29.04 -21.47
CA GLU A 722 -3.51 -29.32 -20.15
C GLU A 722 -4.03 -28.31 -19.10
N ILE A 723 -4.08 -27.01 -19.46
CA ILE A 723 -4.62 -25.95 -18.60
C ILE A 723 -6.07 -26.21 -18.25
N VAL A 724 -6.90 -26.53 -19.27
CA VAL A 724 -8.32 -26.86 -19.06
C VAL A 724 -8.47 -28.08 -18.15
N ALA A 725 -7.73 -29.15 -18.42
CA ALA A 725 -7.77 -30.35 -17.60
C ALA A 725 -7.29 -30.10 -16.17
N GLY A 726 -6.21 -29.33 -15.99
CA GLY A 726 -5.67 -28.95 -14.68
C GLY A 726 -6.69 -28.17 -13.83
N LEU A 727 -7.35 -27.17 -14.43
CA LEU A 727 -8.41 -26.41 -13.77
C LEU A 727 -9.63 -27.25 -13.41
N GLN A 728 -10.09 -28.10 -14.33
CA GLN A 728 -11.23 -29.00 -14.09
C GLN A 728 -10.93 -30.01 -12.98
N ASN A 729 -9.72 -30.58 -12.97
CA ASN A 729 -9.28 -31.49 -11.91
C ASN A 729 -9.18 -30.78 -10.56
N ALA A 730 -8.55 -29.61 -10.52
CA ALA A 730 -8.45 -28.80 -9.29
C ALA A 730 -9.83 -28.47 -8.74
N MET A 731 -10.76 -28.04 -9.60
CA MET A 731 -12.13 -27.74 -9.20
C MET A 731 -12.85 -28.98 -8.65
N ALA A 732 -12.73 -30.14 -9.30
CA ALA A 732 -13.36 -31.39 -8.86
C ALA A 732 -12.78 -31.94 -7.54
N GLU A 733 -11.46 -31.71 -7.30
CA GLU A 733 -10.80 -32.11 -6.05
C GLU A 733 -11.17 -31.19 -4.87
N ILE A 734 -11.53 -29.93 -5.12
CA ILE A 734 -11.75 -28.91 -4.09
C ILE A 734 -13.22 -28.71 -3.77
N ILE A 735 -14.04 -28.47 -4.80
CA ILE A 735 -15.45 -28.07 -4.65
C ILE A 735 -16.32 -29.30 -4.42
N ARG A 736 -16.45 -29.70 -3.14
CA ARG A 736 -17.13 -30.92 -2.74
C ARG A 736 -17.94 -30.72 -1.46
N LYS A 737 -18.97 -31.51 -1.24
CA LYS A 737 -19.81 -31.47 -0.03
C LYS A 737 -19.04 -31.76 1.26
N ASP A 738 -18.10 -32.73 1.21
CA ASP A 738 -17.33 -33.15 2.39
C ASP A 738 -16.24 -32.18 2.84
N SER A 739 -15.80 -31.27 1.95
CA SER A 739 -14.85 -30.23 2.26
C SER A 739 -15.49 -28.87 2.63
N PHE A 740 -16.82 -28.79 2.54
CA PHE A 740 -17.58 -27.54 2.70
C PHE A 740 -17.65 -27.05 4.15
N MET A 741 -17.37 -25.78 4.35
CA MET A 741 -17.53 -25.04 5.60
C MET A 741 -18.00 -23.63 5.31
N VAL A 742 -18.57 -22.96 6.31
CA VAL A 742 -19.02 -21.56 6.22
C VAL A 742 -18.42 -20.77 7.36
N SER A 743 -17.95 -19.55 7.08
CA SER A 743 -17.72 -18.52 8.10
C SER A 743 -18.61 -17.34 7.77
N TYR A 744 -19.37 -16.87 8.75
CA TYR A 744 -20.32 -15.79 8.61
C TYR A 744 -20.15 -14.75 9.68
N THR A 745 -20.01 -13.47 9.26
CA THR A 745 -19.95 -12.30 10.13
C THR A 745 -21.17 -11.41 9.89
N GLY A 746 -21.92 -11.13 10.93
CA GLY A 746 -23.13 -10.30 10.86
C GLY A 746 -23.91 -10.34 12.17
N GLU A 747 -25.03 -9.63 12.22
CA GLU A 747 -25.92 -9.64 13.39
C GLU A 747 -26.73 -10.94 13.47
N ARG A 748 -27.10 -11.31 14.69
CA ARG A 748 -27.79 -12.58 15.04
C ARG A 748 -29.06 -12.84 14.23
N GLU A 749 -29.81 -11.79 13.92
CA GLU A 749 -31.08 -11.89 13.19
C GLU A 749 -30.96 -12.49 11.79
N SER A 750 -29.80 -12.36 11.15
CA SER A 750 -29.54 -12.84 9.79
C SER A 750 -29.02 -14.29 9.73
N VAL A 751 -28.62 -14.89 10.85
CA VAL A 751 -27.93 -16.18 10.91
C VAL A 751 -28.78 -17.31 10.31
N GLU A 752 -30.08 -17.41 10.64
CA GLU A 752 -30.92 -18.50 10.17
C GLU A 752 -31.20 -18.42 8.66
N GLN A 753 -31.29 -17.22 8.09
CA GLN A 753 -31.35 -17.02 6.64
C GLN A 753 -30.08 -17.56 5.98
N VAL A 754 -28.91 -17.15 6.47
CA VAL A 754 -27.62 -17.54 5.88
C VAL A 754 -27.36 -19.03 6.04
N LYS A 755 -27.73 -19.66 7.18
CA LYS A 755 -27.67 -21.11 7.37
C LYS A 755 -28.54 -21.85 6.36
N THR A 756 -29.77 -21.40 6.14
CA THR A 756 -30.69 -22.01 5.17
C THR A 756 -30.12 -21.97 3.76
N LEU A 757 -29.61 -20.79 3.35
CA LEU A 757 -28.98 -20.60 2.05
C LEU A 757 -27.72 -21.44 1.88
N SER A 758 -26.89 -21.52 2.94
CA SER A 758 -25.68 -22.35 2.97
C SER A 758 -26.01 -23.83 2.81
N GLY A 759 -27.10 -24.34 3.46
CA GLY A 759 -27.56 -25.70 3.31
C GLY A 759 -28.08 -26.00 1.89
N ALA A 760 -28.77 -25.05 1.26
CA ALA A 760 -29.19 -25.17 -0.13
C ALA A 760 -27.99 -25.23 -1.08
N LEU A 761 -27.02 -24.33 -0.91
CA LEU A 761 -25.78 -24.32 -1.69
C LEU A 761 -25.02 -25.62 -1.53
N LYS A 762 -24.84 -26.14 -0.30
CA LYS A 762 -24.16 -27.41 -0.06
C LYS A 762 -24.82 -28.57 -0.80
N LYS A 763 -26.16 -28.63 -0.84
CA LYS A 763 -26.91 -29.68 -1.55
C LYS A 763 -26.67 -29.68 -3.05
N SER A 764 -26.40 -28.53 -3.64
CA SER A 764 -26.14 -28.39 -5.09
C SER A 764 -24.72 -28.81 -5.49
N LEU A 765 -23.78 -28.93 -4.53
CA LEU A 765 -22.40 -29.29 -4.80
C LEU A 765 -22.27 -30.81 -5.15
N PRO A 766 -21.20 -31.20 -5.88
CA PRO A 766 -20.92 -32.59 -6.19
C PRO A 766 -20.56 -33.41 -4.94
N GLU A 767 -20.87 -34.69 -4.99
CA GLU A 767 -20.43 -35.71 -4.00
C GLU A 767 -18.92 -35.94 -4.14
N SER A 768 -18.26 -36.33 -3.04
CA SER A 768 -16.83 -36.69 -3.08
C SER A 768 -16.65 -38.01 -3.84
N THR A 769 -15.74 -38.03 -4.80
CA THR A 769 -15.37 -39.22 -5.59
C THR A 769 -13.88 -39.50 -5.61
N CYS A 770 -13.05 -38.65 -4.99
CA CYS A 770 -11.59 -38.75 -5.06
C CYS A 770 -10.95 -39.08 -3.71
N GLU A 771 -10.18 -40.15 -3.66
CA GLU A 771 -9.12 -40.28 -2.65
C GLU A 771 -7.96 -39.44 -3.10
N VAL A 772 -7.60 -38.41 -2.32
CA VAL A 772 -6.41 -37.55 -2.58
C VAL A 772 -5.24 -38.19 -1.82
N PRO A 773 -4.16 -38.59 -2.50
CA PRO A 773 -3.01 -39.18 -1.81
C PRO A 773 -2.28 -38.09 -0.99
N GLU A 774 -1.89 -38.43 0.24
CA GLU A 774 -1.02 -37.58 1.04
C GLU A 774 0.33 -37.38 0.33
N THR A 775 0.71 -36.14 0.10
CA THR A 775 2.01 -35.78 -0.49
C THR A 775 2.74 -34.84 0.44
N ALA A 776 3.88 -35.29 0.96
CA ALA A 776 4.74 -34.44 1.79
C ALA A 776 5.47 -33.41 0.94
N ILE A 777 5.40 -32.14 1.35
CA ILE A 777 6.16 -31.04 0.74
C ILE A 777 7.60 -31.16 1.22
N THR A 778 8.54 -31.21 0.27
CA THR A 778 9.96 -31.27 0.55
C THR A 778 10.63 -29.96 0.27
N CYS A 779 10.94 -29.22 1.34
CA CYS A 779 11.68 -27.96 1.26
C CYS A 779 13.16 -28.20 0.96
N ARG A 780 13.76 -27.33 0.18
CA ARG A 780 15.20 -27.35 -0.13
C ARG A 780 15.79 -25.95 -0.03
N LYS A 781 16.91 -25.83 0.68
CA LYS A 781 17.69 -24.60 0.72
C LYS A 781 18.23 -24.29 -0.67
N LYS A 782 17.99 -23.05 -1.14
CA LYS A 782 18.40 -22.61 -2.49
C LYS A 782 19.28 -21.36 -2.45
N ASN A 783 19.13 -20.48 -1.46
CA ASN A 783 19.87 -19.21 -1.32
C ASN A 783 20.02 -18.48 -2.67
N GLU A 784 18.92 -17.90 -3.14
CA GLU A 784 18.78 -17.37 -4.50
C GLU A 784 18.97 -15.85 -4.53
N GLY A 785 19.66 -15.36 -5.59
CA GLY A 785 19.71 -13.96 -5.97
C GLY A 785 18.91 -13.72 -7.27
N PHE A 786 17.78 -12.97 -7.17
CA PHE A 786 16.94 -12.63 -8.31
C PHE A 786 17.29 -11.26 -8.86
N LYS A 787 17.81 -11.24 -10.08
CA LYS A 787 18.25 -10.05 -10.80
C LYS A 787 17.08 -9.31 -11.40
N THR A 788 17.10 -7.99 -11.26
CA THR A 788 16.15 -7.06 -11.90
C THR A 788 16.90 -5.87 -12.49
N SER A 789 16.23 -5.06 -13.28
CA SER A 789 16.73 -3.77 -13.79
C SER A 789 16.77 -2.67 -12.72
N GLY A 790 16.23 -2.93 -11.51
CA GLY A 790 16.21 -1.99 -10.41
C GLY A 790 17.59 -1.64 -9.88
N GLN A 791 17.70 -0.50 -9.20
CA GLN A 791 18.96 0.01 -8.63
C GLN A 791 19.08 -0.22 -7.12
N VAL A 792 18.09 -0.84 -6.51
CA VAL A 792 17.99 -1.11 -5.06
C VAL A 792 17.83 -2.60 -4.81
N GLN A 793 18.07 -3.01 -3.57
CA GLN A 793 17.99 -4.39 -3.12
C GLN A 793 16.84 -4.57 -2.12
N TYR A 794 16.35 -5.80 -2.06
CA TYR A 794 15.48 -6.33 -1.01
C TYR A 794 16.17 -7.58 -0.48
N VAL A 795 16.81 -7.47 0.69
CA VAL A 795 17.65 -8.53 1.25
C VAL A 795 16.91 -9.21 2.39
N ALA A 796 16.53 -10.46 2.23
CA ALA A 796 15.79 -11.22 3.24
C ALA A 796 16.58 -12.40 3.80
N ARG A 797 16.61 -12.51 5.13
CA ARG A 797 17.08 -13.67 5.89
C ARG A 797 15.92 -14.25 6.68
N THR A 798 15.73 -15.56 6.61
CA THR A 798 14.66 -16.26 7.33
C THR A 798 15.20 -17.47 8.11
N GLY A 799 14.40 -17.97 9.04
CA GLY A 799 14.65 -19.18 9.80
C GLY A 799 13.48 -19.53 10.72
N ASN A 800 13.60 -20.61 11.48
CA ASN A 800 12.54 -21.07 12.37
C ASN A 800 13.08 -21.51 13.72
N PHE A 801 12.71 -20.77 14.78
CA PHE A 801 13.18 -21.08 16.13
C PHE A 801 12.43 -22.26 16.79
N VAL A 802 11.19 -22.55 16.41
CA VAL A 802 10.45 -23.70 16.98
C VAL A 802 11.08 -25.01 16.53
N LYS A 803 11.55 -25.11 15.28
CA LYS A 803 12.31 -26.26 14.78
C LYS A 803 13.63 -26.51 15.54
N LYS A 804 14.15 -25.48 16.21
CA LYS A 804 15.36 -25.55 17.04
C LYS A 804 15.06 -25.75 18.53
N GLY A 805 13.80 -26.00 18.89
CA GLY A 805 13.38 -26.29 20.26
C GLY A 805 13.04 -25.08 21.13
N PHE A 806 12.97 -23.88 20.55
CA PHE A 806 12.54 -22.68 21.26
C PHE A 806 11.02 -22.50 21.16
N THR A 807 10.46 -21.74 22.09
CA THR A 807 9.02 -21.44 22.16
C THR A 807 8.76 -19.95 21.99
N TYR A 808 7.61 -19.63 21.41
CA TYR A 808 7.16 -18.26 21.25
C TYR A 808 6.84 -17.61 22.62
N THR A 809 7.20 -16.36 22.78
CA THR A 809 6.90 -15.52 23.97
C THR A 809 6.54 -14.10 23.53
N GLY A 810 5.73 -13.39 24.35
CA GLY A 810 5.40 -11.97 24.11
C GLY A 810 6.61 -11.03 24.08
N ALA A 811 7.73 -11.41 24.67
CA ALA A 811 8.97 -10.65 24.59
C ALA A 811 9.52 -10.51 23.16
N LEU A 812 9.19 -11.44 22.25
CA LEU A 812 9.53 -11.33 20.83
C LEU A 812 8.85 -10.15 20.13
N GLU A 813 7.65 -9.79 20.56
CA GLU A 813 6.95 -8.63 20.01
C GLU A 813 7.62 -7.31 20.44
N ILE A 814 8.14 -7.26 21.67
CA ILE A 814 8.94 -6.12 22.16
C ILE A 814 10.26 -6.06 21.41
N LEU A 815 10.96 -7.20 21.29
CA LEU A 815 12.19 -7.27 20.52
C LEU A 815 12.00 -6.82 19.07
N LYS A 816 10.86 -7.15 18.44
CA LYS A 816 10.51 -6.67 17.11
C LYS A 816 10.51 -5.15 17.02
N VAL A 817 9.92 -4.46 18.01
CA VAL A 817 9.90 -3.00 18.06
C VAL A 817 11.32 -2.45 18.27
N ALA A 818 12.05 -2.96 19.25
CA ALA A 818 13.42 -2.53 19.53
C ALA A 818 14.35 -2.75 18.32
N LEU A 819 14.29 -3.93 17.67
CA LEU A 819 15.08 -4.21 16.47
C LEU A 819 14.74 -3.27 15.32
N SER A 820 13.44 -3.07 15.06
CA SER A 820 13.01 -2.30 13.91
C SER A 820 13.38 -0.82 14.00
N TYR A 821 13.42 -0.24 15.22
CA TYR A 821 13.61 1.21 15.38
C TYR A 821 14.95 1.63 15.97
N ASP A 822 15.64 0.75 16.74
CA ASP A 822 16.92 1.11 17.30
C ASP A 822 18.09 0.46 16.53
N TYR A 823 18.03 -0.83 16.26
CA TYR A 823 19.17 -1.50 15.63
C TYR A 823 19.11 -1.49 14.09
N LEU A 824 18.03 -2.00 13.51
CA LEU A 824 17.92 -2.09 12.05
C LEU A 824 17.76 -0.71 11.41
N TRP A 825 16.94 0.16 12.00
CA TRP A 825 16.72 1.52 11.50
C TRP A 825 18.02 2.32 11.45
N ILE A 826 18.78 2.33 12.55
CA ILE A 826 20.03 3.06 12.61
C ILE A 826 21.05 2.52 11.62
N ASN A 827 21.23 1.19 11.54
CA ASN A 827 22.29 0.60 10.73
C ASN A 827 21.93 0.48 9.24
N LEU A 828 20.67 0.22 8.89
CA LEU A 828 20.25 0.05 7.50
C LEU A 828 19.72 1.34 6.88
N ARG A 829 18.89 2.12 7.61
CA ARG A 829 18.31 3.35 7.06
C ARG A 829 19.22 4.55 7.31
N VAL A 830 19.46 4.92 8.56
CA VAL A 830 20.20 6.16 8.90
C VAL A 830 21.63 6.12 8.36
N LYS A 831 22.36 5.06 8.63
CA LYS A 831 23.75 4.88 8.18
C LYS A 831 23.86 4.26 6.78
N GLY A 832 22.94 3.39 6.42
CA GLY A 832 22.97 2.63 5.17
C GLY A 832 22.22 3.26 4.03
N GLY A 833 21.30 4.18 4.30
CA GLY A 833 20.47 4.82 3.27
C GLY A 833 19.37 3.93 2.67
N ALA A 834 19.04 2.81 3.31
CA ALA A 834 17.86 2.03 2.94
C ALA A 834 16.59 2.80 3.29
N TYR A 835 15.53 2.63 2.50
CA TYR A 835 14.26 3.29 2.82
C TYR A 835 13.58 2.69 4.05
N GLY A 836 13.66 1.36 4.23
CA GLY A 836 13.07 0.69 5.38
C GLY A 836 13.72 -0.64 5.73
N CYS A 837 13.34 -1.13 6.90
CA CYS A 837 13.75 -2.43 7.41
C CYS A 837 12.65 -3.03 8.27
N MET A 838 12.55 -4.35 8.26
CA MET A 838 11.49 -5.06 8.99
C MET A 838 12.03 -6.35 9.57
N SER A 839 11.45 -6.75 10.70
CA SER A 839 11.65 -8.08 11.29
C SER A 839 10.30 -8.65 11.74
N GLY A 840 10.19 -9.96 11.85
CA GLY A 840 8.98 -10.61 12.32
C GLY A 840 9.23 -11.99 12.90
N PHE A 841 8.42 -12.35 13.90
CA PHE A 841 8.49 -13.61 14.64
C PHE A 841 7.09 -14.19 14.80
N LYS A 842 6.78 -15.26 14.08
CA LYS A 842 5.46 -15.91 14.13
C LYS A 842 5.41 -16.96 15.26
N ARG A 843 4.20 -17.28 15.72
CA ARG A 843 3.98 -18.34 16.73
C ARG A 843 4.36 -19.75 16.22
N SER A 844 4.34 -19.96 14.90
CA SER A 844 4.85 -21.17 14.25
C SER A 844 6.38 -21.27 14.23
N GLY A 845 7.08 -20.22 14.72
CA GLY A 845 8.54 -20.12 14.75
C GLY A 845 9.16 -19.46 13.52
N GLU A 846 8.41 -19.31 12.42
CA GLU A 846 8.90 -18.59 11.26
C GLU A 846 9.33 -17.17 11.64
N SER A 847 10.53 -16.79 11.24
CA SER A 847 11.11 -15.49 11.54
C SER A 847 11.84 -14.94 10.34
N TYR A 848 11.86 -13.62 10.23
CA TYR A 848 12.56 -12.96 9.13
C TYR A 848 13.17 -11.63 9.54
N PHE A 849 14.20 -11.23 8.78
CA PHE A 849 14.78 -9.90 8.70
C PHE A 849 14.80 -9.51 7.23
N VAL A 850 14.38 -8.29 6.90
CA VAL A 850 14.35 -7.83 5.50
C VAL A 850 14.62 -6.34 5.41
N SER A 851 15.40 -5.92 4.39
CA SER A 851 15.56 -4.52 4.00
C SER A 851 14.66 -4.16 2.82
N TYR A 852 14.31 -2.89 2.70
CA TYR A 852 13.42 -2.36 1.68
C TYR A 852 14.06 -1.17 0.97
N ARG A 853 14.15 -1.23 -0.38
CA ARG A 853 14.84 -0.24 -1.22
C ARG A 853 16.23 0.09 -0.68
N ASP A 854 17.05 -0.93 -0.50
CA ASP A 854 18.37 -0.88 0.13
C ASP A 854 19.47 -0.69 -0.93
N PRO A 855 20.35 0.29 -0.82
CA PRO A 855 21.48 0.43 -1.74
C PRO A 855 22.57 -0.64 -1.53
N HIS A 856 22.56 -1.34 -0.38
CA HIS A 856 23.61 -2.29 0.01
C HIS A 856 23.08 -3.73 0.07
N LEU A 857 23.97 -4.70 -0.13
CA LEU A 857 23.68 -6.12 0.03
C LEU A 857 24.55 -6.75 1.13
N ARG A 858 25.87 -6.69 0.99
CA ARG A 858 26.81 -7.35 1.96
C ARG A 858 26.73 -6.69 3.33
N ARG A 859 26.78 -5.37 3.38
CA ARG A 859 26.65 -4.62 4.63
C ARG A 859 25.37 -4.97 5.37
N THR A 860 24.26 -5.15 4.65
CA THR A 860 22.97 -5.55 5.22
C THR A 860 23.03 -6.93 5.85
N LEU A 861 23.70 -7.89 5.20
CA LEU A 861 23.92 -9.21 5.78
C LEU A 861 24.79 -9.15 7.05
N GLU A 862 25.83 -8.33 7.07
CA GLU A 862 26.67 -8.10 8.25
C GLU A 862 25.85 -7.51 9.42
N VAL A 863 24.94 -6.59 9.13
CA VAL A 863 24.02 -6.04 10.14
C VAL A 863 23.14 -7.15 10.73
N TYR A 864 22.59 -8.05 9.91
CA TYR A 864 21.78 -9.16 10.41
C TYR A 864 22.59 -10.11 11.29
N GLU A 865 23.83 -10.41 10.94
CA GLU A 865 24.72 -11.26 11.77
C GLU A 865 25.04 -10.61 13.14
N GLY A 866 24.96 -9.29 13.25
CA GLY A 866 25.13 -8.55 14.50
C GLY A 866 23.93 -8.57 15.45
N VAL A 867 22.74 -8.99 14.99
CA VAL A 867 21.51 -8.96 15.81
C VAL A 867 21.60 -9.78 17.09
N PRO A 868 22.17 -11.01 17.12
CA PRO A 868 22.30 -11.77 18.38
C PRO A 868 23.12 -11.05 19.45
N GLU A 869 24.16 -10.32 19.04
CA GLU A 869 24.99 -9.55 19.98
C GLU A 869 24.22 -8.32 20.50
N TYR A 870 23.51 -7.62 19.65
CA TYR A 870 22.62 -6.53 20.07
C TYR A 870 21.61 -7.03 21.12
N VAL A 871 20.96 -8.16 20.87
CA VAL A 871 19.98 -8.74 21.82
C VAL A 871 20.65 -9.14 23.15
N ARG A 872 21.87 -9.68 23.11
CA ARG A 872 22.64 -10.08 24.32
C ARG A 872 23.06 -8.88 25.15
N THR A 873 23.37 -7.75 24.50
CA THR A 873 23.83 -6.51 25.14
C THR A 873 22.75 -5.45 25.25
N PHE A 874 21.50 -5.80 24.91
CA PHE A 874 20.37 -4.88 24.96
C PHE A 874 20.27 -4.21 26.33
N ALA A 875 20.21 -2.91 26.36
CA ALA A 875 20.08 -2.12 27.56
C ALA A 875 18.94 -1.14 27.42
N ALA A 876 18.08 -1.09 28.39
CA ALA A 876 16.96 -0.14 28.46
C ALA A 876 16.65 0.16 29.93
N ASP A 877 16.45 1.42 30.24
CA ASP A 877 15.92 1.83 31.53
C ASP A 877 14.40 1.60 31.62
N GLU A 878 13.79 1.93 32.75
CA GLU A 878 12.35 1.77 32.97
C GLU A 878 11.51 2.58 31.98
N ARG A 879 11.97 3.77 31.58
CA ARG A 879 11.31 4.64 30.62
C ARG A 879 11.35 4.01 29.21
N GLU A 880 12.51 3.53 28.80
CA GLU A 880 12.70 2.91 27.48
C GLU A 880 11.90 1.61 27.36
N MET A 881 11.95 0.75 28.39
CA MET A 881 11.13 -0.47 28.41
C MET A 881 9.63 -0.13 28.32
N THR A 882 9.20 0.95 28.99
CA THR A 882 7.82 1.40 28.90
C THR A 882 7.46 1.85 27.49
N LYS A 883 8.35 2.55 26.78
CA LYS A 883 8.15 2.91 25.36
C LYS A 883 7.93 1.66 24.49
N TYR A 884 8.82 0.69 24.56
CA TYR A 884 8.70 -0.53 23.75
C TYR A 884 7.41 -1.30 24.06
N ILE A 885 7.00 -1.35 25.30
CA ILE A 885 5.73 -1.99 25.72
C ILE A 885 4.55 -1.24 25.08
N ILE A 886 4.51 0.09 25.17
CA ILE A 886 3.44 0.92 24.61
C ILE A 886 3.36 0.72 23.09
N GLY A 887 4.48 0.86 22.37
CA GLY A 887 4.53 0.67 20.92
C GLY A 887 4.14 -0.73 20.48
N THR A 888 4.49 -1.75 21.27
CA THR A 888 4.06 -3.14 21.01
C THR A 888 2.54 -3.29 21.16
N ILE A 889 1.96 -2.70 22.19
CA ILE A 889 0.51 -2.76 22.44
C ILE A 889 -0.27 -1.94 21.41
N SER A 890 0.28 -0.83 20.95
CA SER A 890 -0.34 -0.01 19.89
C SER A 890 -0.73 -0.87 18.70
N GLY A 891 0.18 -1.66 18.15
CA GLY A 891 -0.10 -2.54 17.00
C GLY A 891 -1.14 -3.64 17.27
N LYS A 892 -1.41 -3.96 18.55
CA LYS A 892 -2.41 -4.98 18.93
C LYS A 892 -3.80 -4.40 19.21
N ASP A 893 -3.88 -3.13 19.57
CA ASP A 893 -5.12 -2.46 19.97
C ASP A 893 -5.75 -1.58 18.87
N VAL A 894 -5.25 -1.69 17.63
CA VAL A 894 -5.80 -0.96 16.47
C VAL A 894 -7.31 -1.27 16.32
N PRO A 895 -8.17 -0.26 16.15
CA PRO A 895 -9.58 -0.44 15.82
C PRO A 895 -9.77 -1.31 14.56
N ARG A 896 -10.82 -2.11 14.55
CA ARG A 896 -11.08 -3.08 13.49
C ARG A 896 -12.44 -2.83 12.88
N THR A 897 -12.50 -2.87 11.54
CA THR A 897 -13.77 -2.88 10.82
C THR A 897 -14.54 -4.18 11.09
N PRO A 898 -15.86 -4.21 10.88
CA PRO A 898 -16.65 -5.43 11.04
C PRO A 898 -16.09 -6.62 10.26
N GLN A 899 -15.69 -6.38 9.01
CA GLN A 899 -15.07 -7.41 8.16
C GLN A 899 -13.78 -7.94 8.77
N THR A 900 -12.93 -7.06 9.28
CA THR A 900 -11.64 -7.43 9.90
C THR A 900 -11.84 -8.18 11.23
N GLN A 901 -12.87 -7.82 12.02
CA GLN A 901 -13.21 -8.54 13.26
C GLN A 901 -13.60 -9.99 12.95
N GLY A 902 -14.46 -10.19 11.96
CA GLY A 902 -14.85 -11.53 11.51
C GLY A 902 -13.67 -12.34 10.96
N ALA A 903 -12.82 -11.71 10.15
CA ALA A 903 -11.62 -12.34 9.61
C ALA A 903 -10.64 -12.78 10.72
N LEU A 904 -10.48 -11.97 11.77
CA LEU A 904 -9.66 -12.32 12.93
C LEU A 904 -10.23 -13.54 13.68
N GLY A 905 -11.55 -13.56 13.94
CA GLY A 905 -12.22 -14.69 14.58
C GLY A 905 -11.98 -15.98 13.80
N ARG A 906 -12.22 -15.94 12.50
CA ARG A 906 -11.97 -17.07 11.58
C ARG A 906 -10.50 -17.51 11.60
N MET A 907 -9.57 -16.57 11.47
CA MET A 907 -8.14 -16.86 11.51
C MET A 907 -7.72 -17.50 12.84
N ALA A 908 -8.18 -16.96 13.97
CA ALA A 908 -7.89 -17.51 15.29
C ALA A 908 -8.38 -18.95 15.43
N TYR A 909 -9.59 -19.23 14.96
CA TYR A 909 -10.17 -20.58 14.98
C TYR A 909 -9.30 -21.61 14.26
N PHE A 910 -8.93 -21.32 13.00
CA PHE A 910 -8.16 -22.28 12.21
C PHE A 910 -6.69 -22.40 12.65
N ARG A 911 -6.13 -21.37 13.24
CA ARG A 911 -4.78 -21.40 13.85
C ARG A 911 -4.73 -22.02 15.23
N GLY A 912 -5.89 -22.28 15.84
CA GLY A 912 -6.00 -22.80 17.21
C GLY A 912 -5.61 -21.78 18.28
N LEU A 913 -5.85 -20.50 18.01
CA LEU A 913 -5.61 -19.41 18.97
C LEU A 913 -6.85 -19.22 19.84
N THR A 914 -6.65 -19.07 21.14
CA THR A 914 -7.70 -18.75 22.10
C THR A 914 -7.49 -17.36 22.69
N VAL A 915 -8.55 -16.79 23.27
CA VAL A 915 -8.47 -15.50 23.96
C VAL A 915 -7.50 -15.57 25.15
N GLU A 916 -7.44 -16.70 25.85
CA GLU A 916 -6.50 -16.95 26.94
C GLU A 916 -5.04 -16.94 26.45
N MET A 917 -4.77 -17.49 25.27
CA MET A 917 -3.42 -17.43 24.68
C MET A 917 -3.02 -15.99 24.34
N LEU A 918 -3.96 -15.21 23.80
CA LEU A 918 -3.73 -13.79 23.51
C LEU A 918 -3.56 -12.96 24.80
N GLN A 919 -4.35 -13.25 25.85
CA GLN A 919 -4.20 -12.61 27.15
C GLN A 919 -2.84 -12.94 27.78
N LYS A 920 -2.43 -14.20 27.74
CA LYS A 920 -1.11 -14.59 28.24
C LYS A 920 0.02 -13.86 27.52
N GLU A 921 -0.06 -13.72 26.20
CA GLU A 921 0.92 -12.93 25.44
C GLU A 921 0.92 -11.47 25.87
N ARG A 922 -0.28 -10.87 26.03
CA ARG A 922 -0.41 -9.49 26.50
C ARG A 922 0.20 -9.31 27.88
N ASP A 923 -0.05 -10.24 28.80
CA ASP A 923 0.54 -10.23 30.14
C ASP A 923 2.06 -10.34 30.09
N GLN A 924 2.63 -11.15 29.21
CA GLN A 924 4.07 -11.24 28.95
C GLN A 924 4.64 -9.92 28.43
N ILE A 925 3.93 -9.24 27.50
CA ILE A 925 4.35 -7.95 26.97
C ILE A 925 4.34 -6.89 28.08
N LEU A 926 3.22 -6.76 28.81
CA LEU A 926 3.06 -5.74 29.84
C LEU A 926 4.05 -5.87 31.02
N ASN A 927 4.52 -7.07 31.30
CA ASN A 927 5.44 -7.36 32.40
C ASN A 927 6.87 -7.68 31.94
N ALA A 928 7.19 -7.47 30.65
CA ALA A 928 8.51 -7.80 30.12
C ALA A 928 9.62 -6.96 30.77
N THR A 929 10.77 -7.59 30.93
CA THR A 929 12.00 -7.02 31.48
C THR A 929 13.14 -7.08 30.46
N VAL A 930 14.25 -6.41 30.74
CA VAL A 930 15.47 -6.47 29.94
C VAL A 930 16.02 -7.90 29.89
N GLU A 931 15.93 -8.63 31.00
CA GLU A 931 16.37 -10.03 31.11
C GLU A 931 15.57 -10.95 30.18
N ASP A 932 14.26 -10.69 30.00
CA ASP A 932 13.44 -11.45 29.04
C ASP A 932 13.91 -11.22 27.59
N ILE A 933 14.37 -10.02 27.26
CA ILE A 933 14.96 -9.73 25.94
C ILE A 933 16.32 -10.42 25.78
N HIS A 934 17.22 -10.32 26.78
CA HIS A 934 18.50 -11.03 26.76
C HIS A 934 18.35 -12.54 26.54
N ALA A 935 17.33 -13.14 27.15
CA ALA A 935 17.03 -14.56 27.01
C ALA A 935 16.67 -14.99 25.56
N LEU A 936 16.34 -14.04 24.69
CA LEU A 936 16.04 -14.30 23.27
C LEU A 936 17.29 -14.42 22.40
N ALA A 937 18.48 -14.01 22.85
CA ALA A 937 19.70 -14.03 22.03
C ALA A 937 20.02 -15.41 21.44
N PRO A 938 19.94 -16.54 22.19
CA PRO A 938 20.13 -17.87 21.63
C PRO A 938 19.07 -18.24 20.58
N LEU A 939 17.83 -17.80 20.76
CA LEU A 939 16.74 -18.00 19.81
C LEU A 939 17.03 -17.28 18.48
N ILE A 940 17.46 -16.03 18.53
CA ILE A 940 17.78 -15.23 17.33
C ILE A 940 19.00 -15.84 16.62
N GLN A 941 20.04 -16.28 17.38
CA GLN A 941 21.16 -16.98 16.81
C GLN A 941 20.75 -18.28 16.10
N ALA A 942 19.77 -19.00 16.67
CA ALA A 942 19.23 -20.21 16.06
C ALA A 942 18.47 -19.92 14.76
N VAL A 943 17.71 -18.83 14.70
CA VAL A 943 17.03 -18.36 13.47
C VAL A 943 18.05 -18.08 12.37
N LEU A 944 19.09 -17.30 12.64
CA LEU A 944 20.11 -16.94 11.66
C LEU A 944 20.94 -18.15 11.21
N SER A 945 21.09 -19.17 12.08
CA SER A 945 21.83 -20.41 11.76
C SER A 945 21.19 -21.26 10.67
N ASP A 946 19.91 -21.05 10.33
CA ASP A 946 19.27 -21.70 9.18
C ASP A 946 19.86 -21.21 7.87
N ASP A 947 20.41 -19.99 7.89
CA ASP A 947 21.13 -19.37 6.77
C ASP A 947 20.30 -19.46 5.46
N GLN A 948 19.03 -19.11 5.55
CA GLN A 948 18.11 -19.02 4.42
C GLN A 948 18.12 -17.58 3.90
N LEU A 949 18.59 -17.40 2.67
CA LEU A 949 18.80 -16.09 2.04
C LEU A 949 18.08 -16.01 0.71
N CYS A 950 17.33 -14.93 0.50
CA CYS A 950 16.86 -14.53 -0.81
C CYS A 950 17.05 -13.02 -1.00
N VAL A 951 17.49 -12.62 -2.17
CA VAL A 951 17.64 -11.22 -2.55
C VAL A 951 16.92 -10.99 -3.88
N VAL A 952 16.14 -9.95 -3.94
CA VAL A 952 15.58 -9.40 -5.18
C VAL A 952 16.23 -8.03 -5.39
N GLY A 953 16.86 -7.77 -6.55
CA GLY A 953 17.49 -6.46 -6.71
C GLY A 953 18.38 -6.31 -7.93
N SER A 954 19.22 -5.30 -7.88
CA SER A 954 20.11 -4.88 -8.95
C SER A 954 20.99 -6.02 -9.45
N GLU A 955 20.99 -6.22 -10.76
CA GLU A 955 21.86 -7.20 -11.41
C GLU A 955 23.34 -7.02 -11.02
N ASN A 956 23.82 -5.78 -11.01
CA ASN A 956 25.20 -5.45 -10.65
C ASN A 956 25.53 -5.80 -9.20
N ALA A 957 24.63 -5.50 -8.25
CA ALA A 957 24.86 -5.79 -6.84
C ALA A 957 24.88 -7.30 -6.56
N ILE A 958 23.97 -8.04 -7.17
CA ILE A 958 23.91 -9.51 -7.06
C ILE A 958 25.14 -10.17 -7.67
N GLU A 959 25.60 -9.73 -8.85
CA GLU A 959 26.82 -10.29 -9.45
C GLU A 959 28.08 -10.01 -8.60
N LYS A 960 28.20 -8.80 -8.04
CA LYS A 960 29.30 -8.46 -7.12
C LYS A 960 29.30 -9.29 -5.83
N ALA A 961 28.14 -9.79 -5.43
CA ALA A 961 27.94 -10.60 -4.23
C ALA A 961 27.63 -12.07 -4.55
N LYS A 962 27.99 -12.55 -5.73
CA LYS A 962 27.61 -13.88 -6.25
C LYS A 962 28.02 -15.04 -5.32
N ASP A 963 29.08 -14.88 -4.55
CA ASP A 963 29.60 -15.87 -3.62
C ASP A 963 28.70 -16.14 -2.40
N VAL A 964 27.74 -15.24 -2.08
CA VAL A 964 26.79 -15.48 -0.97
C VAL A 964 25.57 -16.31 -1.41
N PHE A 965 25.40 -16.56 -2.70
CA PHE A 965 24.28 -17.29 -3.27
C PHE A 965 24.68 -18.71 -3.72
N MET A 966 23.74 -19.63 -3.62
CA MET A 966 23.85 -20.92 -4.28
C MET A 966 23.50 -20.81 -5.79
N GLU A 967 22.57 -19.89 -6.11
CA GLU A 967 22.14 -19.64 -7.48
C GLU A 967 21.81 -18.15 -7.67
N THR A 968 22.20 -17.59 -8.81
CA THR A 968 21.74 -16.27 -9.24
C THR A 968 21.04 -16.39 -10.58
N LYS A 969 19.88 -15.77 -10.73
CA LYS A 969 19.08 -15.85 -11.95
C LYS A 969 18.20 -14.61 -12.12
N PRO A 970 17.70 -14.35 -13.32
CA PRO A 970 16.74 -13.28 -13.52
C PRO A 970 15.42 -13.58 -12.81
N LEU A 971 14.78 -12.55 -12.30
CA LEU A 971 13.45 -12.67 -11.71
C LEU A 971 12.41 -12.98 -12.77
N VAL A 972 12.50 -12.28 -13.90
CA VAL A 972 11.66 -12.47 -15.10
C VAL A 972 12.50 -13.19 -16.17
N SER A 973 11.95 -14.23 -16.78
CA SER A 973 12.61 -14.97 -17.88
C SER A 973 12.25 -14.35 -19.23
N CYS A 974 13.09 -14.61 -20.24
CA CYS A 974 12.83 -14.21 -21.63
C CYS A 974 11.65 -14.96 -22.24
#